data_187b15061a823cf8b576d19cb6190dfa
#
_entry.id   187b15061a823cf8b576d19cb6190dfa
#
_cell.length_a   1.000
_cell.length_b   1.000
_cell.length_c   1.000
_cell.angle_alpha   90.00
_cell.angle_beta   90.00
_cell.angle_gamma   90.00
#
_symmetry.space_group_name_H-M   'P 1'
#
loop_
_entity.id
_entity.type
_entity.pdbx_description
1 polymer ?
#
loop_
_entity_poly.entity_id
_entity_poly.type
_entity_poly.pdbx_seq_one_letter_code
_entity_poly.pdbx_strand_id
1 'polypeptide(L)'
;MSRDNAGTSVRVDSLSHHYGDTLALDHVSLSTPTGATVAFIGPDGVGKSTLLGLIAGVRRIQSGNVSVLRGDMASRAHRDAVSSRIAYMPQGLGRNLYQTLSVVENIDFFGRLYGQGADERRERIAGLLAATGLDPFPDRPAGKLSGGMKQKLGLCCALVHDPDLLILDEPTTGVDPLSRRQFWDLIEQIRANRPGMTLLVATAYMEEAARFERIVAIDEGKILATGTTSEILTRANASTLEEAYIGLQRPERRGERTPLTIPPLRQHDGPAAISAENLTMRFGDFTAVDHVSFRIERGEIFGFLGPNGCGKTTTMKMLTGLLAANEGRAELLGKPVNAQDIATRMRVGYVSQSFSLYDELSVRANLELHGRLFRIPGSELVGRIDAALERFDLTGAADAFPPALPLGMRQRLQLAAACLHQPEVLILDEPTSGVDPAARDRFWRLLVEMSRRDGVTIFISTHFMNEAERCDRVSLMHAGRVLAVGAPADLTRDRGADSLEDAFIAYLQDEAQRTAPPETSRRPVPTPGTAQRASSAAPVTNGQRTAPRSLTASLYRTWTFARREAIEVLRDRIRLAFALLGPLLLLAAFGYGISFDIENVRYAVLDRDQSYESRLLLEQFSNSRYFVEQSALRDEFEIDRRLRSGELRFAVDIPPGFGRDLLQGRRPQVSFWLEGGNTFLAETARGYILGSVLSYAADRYRRFHGRDPQLTPINVEPRLRYNQDFRSVFAITPGTIMLLMVVFPAMLTALGVVREKELGSITNVYASPATVTEYLIGKQLPYIAIGVVSFISLVLLAAGMLGVVPKGSVVGLSVAAILYVFAATAFGLLVSAFVSTQVAAIFGTAILTAMTAAHYSGFLFPASTLEGPGRVMGLGFPSLWFQTVSLGVFAKGLDTSAFIRELAVLLGFGVLFLLAARLAVRKQGP
;
A
#
# COMPACT_ATOMS: atom_id res chain seq x y z
N MET A 1 0.56 39.96 27.18
CA MET A 1 1.44 39.39 26.15
C MET A 1 2.82 40.02 26.30
N SER A 2 3.74 39.24 26.87
CA SER A 2 5.06 39.70 27.33
C SER A 2 5.98 40.03 26.17
N ARG A 3 6.91 40.95 26.33
CA ARG A 3 7.94 41.38 25.36
C ARG A 3 8.94 40.32 24.92
N ASP A 4 8.88 39.11 25.47
CA ASP A 4 9.80 37.96 25.17
C ASP A 4 9.49 37.21 23.86
N ASN A 5 8.42 37.54 23.14
CA ASN A 5 7.98 36.79 21.95
C ASN A 5 8.61 37.29 20.63
N ALA A 6 9.46 38.31 20.67
CA ALA A 6 9.95 38.95 19.42
C ALA A 6 11.02 38.11 18.67
N GLY A 7 11.66 37.14 19.32
CA GLY A 7 12.75 36.33 18.78
C GLY A 7 12.53 34.81 18.73
N THR A 8 11.34 34.32 19.08
CA THR A 8 11.06 32.87 19.20
C THR A 8 10.34 32.35 17.94
N SER A 9 10.89 31.32 17.31
CA SER A 9 10.28 30.64 16.15
C SER A 9 9.29 29.55 16.57
N VAL A 10 9.66 28.76 17.59
CA VAL A 10 8.84 27.65 18.11
C VAL A 10 8.80 27.71 19.63
N ARG A 11 7.61 27.62 20.22
CA ARG A 11 7.39 27.49 21.65
C ARG A 11 6.38 26.40 21.95
N VAL A 12 6.74 25.50 22.82
CA VAL A 12 5.91 24.39 23.28
C VAL A 12 5.78 24.52 24.81
N ASP A 13 4.55 24.49 25.31
CA ASP A 13 4.24 24.63 26.73
C ASP A 13 3.40 23.43 27.20
N SER A 14 3.92 22.61 28.12
CA SER A 14 3.28 21.45 28.78
C SER A 14 2.55 20.52 27.81
N LEU A 15 3.17 20.18 26.71
CA LEU A 15 2.58 19.37 25.64
C LEU A 15 2.56 17.90 26.03
N SER A 16 1.36 17.27 25.99
CA SER A 16 1.20 15.83 26.16
C SER A 16 0.41 15.23 25.01
N HIS A 17 0.76 13.99 24.60
CA HIS A 17 0.14 13.30 23.47
C HIS A 17 0.10 11.80 23.70
N HIS A 18 -1.06 11.17 23.39
CA HIS A 18 -1.31 9.73 23.55
C HIS A 18 -1.66 9.08 22.20
N TYR A 19 -1.25 7.84 22.04
CA TYR A 19 -1.71 6.91 21.01
C TYR A 19 -2.42 5.74 21.68
N GLY A 20 -3.75 5.75 21.71
CA GLY A 20 -4.50 4.82 22.55
C GLY A 20 -4.07 4.97 24.01
N ASP A 21 -3.61 3.87 24.61
CA ASP A 21 -3.12 3.85 25.99
C ASP A 21 -1.64 4.23 26.13
N THR A 22 -0.91 4.41 25.03
CA THR A 22 0.52 4.72 25.05
C THR A 22 0.74 6.24 25.13
N LEU A 23 1.40 6.70 26.19
CA LEU A 23 1.84 8.09 26.36
C LEU A 23 3.11 8.33 25.55
N ALA A 24 3.01 9.11 24.47
CA ALA A 24 4.12 9.41 23.58
C ALA A 24 4.89 10.69 23.99
N LEU A 25 4.22 11.68 24.56
CA LEU A 25 4.80 12.91 25.10
C LEU A 25 4.16 13.22 26.45
N ASP A 26 4.97 13.59 27.45
CA ASP A 26 4.54 13.87 28.81
C ASP A 26 5.05 15.24 29.27
N HIS A 27 4.16 16.25 29.27
CA HIS A 27 4.40 17.62 29.73
C HIS A 27 5.66 18.28 29.14
N VAL A 28 5.91 18.07 27.84
CA VAL A 28 7.08 18.61 27.12
C VAL A 28 6.97 20.13 27.01
N SER A 29 8.02 20.85 27.42
CA SER A 29 8.13 22.32 27.29
C SER A 29 9.50 22.71 26.73
N LEU A 30 9.51 23.51 25.65
CA LEU A 30 10.72 23.98 24.99
C LEU A 30 10.50 25.29 24.25
N SER A 31 11.60 26.03 24.00
CA SER A 31 11.58 27.27 23.22
C SER A 31 12.79 27.32 22.30
N THR A 32 12.55 27.64 21.01
CA THR A 32 13.58 27.71 19.97
C THR A 32 13.62 29.13 19.40
N PRO A 33 14.77 29.80 19.44
CA PRO A 33 14.94 31.12 18.80
C PRO A 33 14.82 31.04 17.27
N THR A 34 14.50 32.17 16.64
CA THR A 34 14.50 32.30 15.18
C THR A 34 15.92 32.18 14.64
N GLY A 35 16.12 31.38 13.56
CA GLY A 35 17.42 31.14 12.93
C GLY A 35 18.28 30.08 13.63
N ALA A 36 17.86 29.56 14.79
CA ALA A 36 18.62 28.53 15.52
C ALA A 36 18.54 27.15 14.86
N THR A 37 19.57 26.32 15.10
CA THR A 37 19.57 24.90 14.77
C THR A 37 19.41 24.07 16.02
N VAL A 38 18.42 23.15 16.00
CA VAL A 38 18.12 22.30 17.16
C VAL A 38 18.08 20.85 16.74
N ALA A 39 18.86 20.00 17.40
CA ALA A 39 18.80 18.57 17.27
C ALA A 39 18.01 17.94 18.42
N PHE A 40 17.02 17.09 18.08
CA PHE A 40 16.28 16.25 19.01
C PHE A 40 16.91 14.87 18.98
N ILE A 41 17.51 14.45 20.09
CA ILE A 41 18.20 13.18 20.22
C ILE A 41 17.44 12.21 21.14
N GLY A 42 17.58 10.93 20.85
CA GLY A 42 17.01 9.83 21.63
C GLY A 42 16.72 8.62 20.73
N PRO A 43 16.44 7.44 21.30
CA PRO A 43 16.11 6.23 20.55
C PRO A 43 14.79 6.35 19.79
N ASP A 44 14.51 5.35 18.97
CA ASP A 44 13.22 5.29 18.26
C ASP A 44 12.06 5.06 19.26
N GLY A 45 10.92 5.69 18.98
CA GLY A 45 9.73 5.53 19.81
C GLY A 45 9.64 6.48 21.02
N VAL A 46 10.65 7.30 21.35
CA VAL A 46 10.61 8.22 22.52
C VAL A 46 9.78 9.49 22.32
N GLY A 47 9.15 9.67 21.16
CA GLY A 47 8.28 10.82 20.89
C GLY A 47 8.86 11.92 20.01
N LYS A 48 10.11 11.80 19.49
CA LYS A 48 10.74 12.81 18.59
C LYS A 48 9.86 13.17 17.41
N SER A 49 9.47 12.19 16.61
CA SER A 49 8.62 12.37 15.41
C SER A 49 7.22 12.88 15.74
N THR A 50 6.70 12.51 16.92
CA THR A 50 5.42 13.04 17.42
C THR A 50 5.53 14.52 17.70
N LEU A 51 6.56 14.95 18.41
CA LEU A 51 6.83 16.35 18.71
C LEU A 51 7.01 17.18 17.44
N LEU A 52 7.86 16.72 16.51
CA LEU A 52 8.08 17.40 15.24
C LEU A 52 6.80 17.49 14.39
N GLY A 53 5.99 16.42 14.36
CA GLY A 53 4.70 16.43 13.68
C GLY A 53 3.67 17.37 14.27
N LEU A 54 3.67 17.58 15.60
CA LEU A 54 2.83 18.58 16.29
C LEU A 54 3.30 20.01 15.98
N ILE A 55 4.60 20.24 15.96
CA ILE A 55 5.19 21.53 15.56
C ILE A 55 4.90 21.85 14.10
N ALA A 56 5.00 20.86 13.20
CA ALA A 56 4.67 20.99 11.78
C ALA A 56 3.17 21.20 11.51
N GLY A 57 2.30 20.96 12.53
CA GLY A 57 0.85 21.04 12.39
C GLY A 57 0.20 19.87 11.66
N VAL A 58 0.96 18.80 11.35
CA VAL A 58 0.45 17.59 10.69
C VAL A 58 -0.29 16.65 11.65
N ARG A 59 -0.09 16.83 12.97
CA ARG A 59 -0.78 16.11 14.04
C ARG A 59 -1.65 17.04 14.88
N ARG A 60 -2.68 16.48 15.49
CA ARG A 60 -3.60 17.23 16.34
C ARG A 60 -3.03 17.36 17.76
N ILE A 61 -2.99 18.58 18.30
CA ILE A 61 -2.66 18.85 19.70
C ILE A 61 -3.80 18.32 20.58
N GLN A 62 -3.47 17.45 21.54
CA GLN A 62 -4.42 16.87 22.50
C GLN A 62 -4.46 17.67 23.80
N SER A 63 -3.28 18.01 24.36
CA SER A 63 -3.17 18.88 25.54
C SER A 63 -1.89 19.70 25.48
N GLY A 64 -1.87 20.86 26.16
CA GLY A 64 -0.78 21.82 26.09
C GLY A 64 -0.92 22.82 24.95
N ASN A 65 0.13 23.63 24.72
CA ASN A 65 0.13 24.69 23.71
C ASN A 65 1.38 24.60 22.82
N VAL A 66 1.20 24.76 21.51
CA VAL A 66 2.28 24.81 20.51
C VAL A 66 2.13 26.08 19.70
N SER A 67 3.06 27.01 19.87
CA SER A 67 3.13 28.26 19.09
C SER A 67 4.30 28.18 18.09
N VAL A 68 4.01 28.40 16.81
CA VAL A 68 4.97 28.39 15.71
C VAL A 68 4.83 29.65 14.88
N LEU A 69 5.96 30.31 14.57
CA LEU A 69 5.99 31.55 13.78
C LEU A 69 5.01 32.60 14.35
N ARG A 70 4.99 32.73 15.68
CA ARG A 70 4.21 33.69 16.49
C ARG A 70 2.71 33.45 16.55
N GLY A 71 2.22 32.26 16.32
CA GLY A 71 0.81 31.94 16.47
C GLY A 71 0.54 30.51 16.90
N ASP A 72 -0.65 30.28 17.45
CA ASP A 72 -1.07 29.00 18.01
C ASP A 72 -1.44 27.99 16.92
N MET A 73 -0.77 26.82 16.95
CA MET A 73 -0.99 25.70 16.03
C MET A 73 -2.31 24.95 16.30
N ALA A 74 -3.00 25.18 17.39
CA ALA A 74 -4.37 24.69 17.60
C ALA A 74 -5.36 25.43 16.68
N SER A 75 -5.07 26.70 16.32
CA SER A 75 -5.89 27.50 15.42
C SER A 75 -5.73 27.05 13.96
N ARG A 76 -6.83 26.64 13.33
CA ARG A 76 -6.85 26.29 11.90
C ARG A 76 -6.45 27.46 11.00
N ALA A 77 -6.93 28.67 11.35
CA ALA A 77 -6.62 29.87 10.57
C ALA A 77 -5.12 30.17 10.56
N HIS A 78 -4.44 30.01 11.70
CA HIS A 78 -3.01 30.19 11.81
C HIS A 78 -2.25 29.11 11.04
N ARG A 79 -2.59 27.80 11.21
CA ARG A 79 -1.96 26.72 10.44
C ARG A 79 -2.05 26.94 8.93
N ASP A 80 -3.21 27.30 8.42
CA ASP A 80 -3.41 27.59 7.01
C ASP A 80 -2.57 28.80 6.53
N ALA A 81 -2.32 29.78 7.39
CA ALA A 81 -1.51 30.95 7.08
C ALA A 81 0.00 30.65 7.06
N VAL A 82 0.48 29.77 7.93
CA VAL A 82 1.93 29.48 8.07
C VAL A 82 2.39 28.22 7.32
N SER A 83 1.47 27.39 6.82
CA SER A 83 1.81 26.15 6.12
C SER A 83 2.74 26.34 4.92
N SER A 84 2.69 27.50 4.24
CA SER A 84 3.61 27.82 3.13
C SER A 84 5.00 28.28 3.61
N ARG A 85 5.20 28.48 4.91
CA ARG A 85 6.44 28.92 5.54
C ARG A 85 7.13 27.81 6.31
N ILE A 86 6.50 26.63 6.41
CA ILE A 86 7.00 25.45 7.11
C ILE A 86 7.25 24.35 6.08
N ALA A 87 8.44 23.75 6.13
CA ALA A 87 8.74 22.50 5.42
C ALA A 87 8.88 21.36 6.43
N TYR A 88 8.24 20.24 6.14
CA TYR A 88 8.34 19.03 6.96
C TYR A 88 8.75 17.84 6.09
N MET A 89 9.87 17.22 6.45
CA MET A 89 10.34 15.99 5.85
C MET A 89 10.17 14.85 6.88
N PRO A 90 9.19 13.97 6.70
CA PRO A 90 8.91 12.89 7.66
C PRO A 90 9.95 11.78 7.59
N GLN A 91 10.06 11.00 8.65
CA GLN A 91 10.93 9.83 8.77
C GLN A 91 10.65 8.80 7.68
N GLY A 92 11.70 8.20 7.14
CA GLY A 92 11.68 7.10 6.17
C GLY A 92 12.08 7.52 4.77
N LEU A 93 12.93 6.68 4.15
CA LEU A 93 13.57 6.91 2.85
C LEU A 93 12.53 7.11 1.74
N GLY A 94 12.37 8.36 1.29
CA GLY A 94 11.49 8.71 0.17
C GLY A 94 10.00 8.56 0.44
N ARG A 95 9.54 8.55 1.70
CA ARG A 95 8.11 8.55 2.05
C ARG A 95 7.37 9.80 1.58
N ASN A 96 8.06 10.92 1.48
CA ASN A 96 7.53 12.17 0.94
C ASN A 96 7.59 12.24 -0.59
N LEU A 97 8.10 11.20 -1.29
CA LEU A 97 8.25 11.17 -2.73
C LEU A 97 7.21 10.29 -3.41
N TYR A 98 6.80 10.70 -4.58
CA TYR A 98 5.96 9.88 -5.48
C TYR A 98 6.88 9.05 -6.38
N GLN A 99 6.93 7.76 -6.12
CA GLN A 99 7.95 6.84 -6.69
C GLN A 99 7.87 6.71 -8.21
N THR A 100 6.70 6.90 -8.80
CA THR A 100 6.45 6.84 -10.25
C THR A 100 6.74 8.13 -10.98
N LEU A 101 6.81 9.26 -10.25
CA LEU A 101 7.16 10.55 -10.81
C LEU A 101 8.69 10.67 -10.96
N SER A 102 9.14 11.43 -11.98
CA SER A 102 10.56 11.75 -12.16
C SER A 102 11.05 12.73 -11.07
N VAL A 103 12.37 12.94 -11.04
CA VAL A 103 13.02 13.91 -10.14
C VAL A 103 12.38 15.30 -10.30
N VAL A 104 12.32 15.81 -11.54
CA VAL A 104 11.73 17.13 -11.83
C VAL A 104 10.24 17.14 -11.50
N GLU A 105 9.49 16.11 -11.86
CA GLU A 105 8.04 16.06 -11.63
C GLU A 105 7.69 16.07 -10.13
N ASN A 106 8.50 15.44 -9.28
CA ASN A 106 8.34 15.50 -7.82
C ASN A 106 8.50 16.95 -7.33
N ILE A 107 9.57 17.64 -7.71
CA ILE A 107 9.81 19.02 -7.26
C ILE A 107 8.77 19.97 -7.84
N ASP A 108 8.40 19.82 -9.14
CA ASP A 108 7.38 20.63 -9.83
C ASP A 108 6.01 20.50 -9.16
N PHE A 109 5.65 19.30 -8.71
CA PHE A 109 4.41 19.06 -7.97
C PHE A 109 4.35 19.91 -6.68
N PHE A 110 5.40 19.90 -5.87
CA PHE A 110 5.44 20.69 -4.64
C PHE A 110 5.46 22.20 -4.96
N GLY A 111 6.27 22.64 -5.93
CA GLY A 111 6.30 24.05 -6.34
C GLY A 111 4.93 24.58 -6.78
N ARG A 112 4.16 23.77 -7.54
CA ARG A 112 2.77 24.07 -7.91
C ARG A 112 1.84 24.12 -6.71
N LEU A 113 2.00 23.18 -5.80
CA LEU A 113 1.15 23.08 -4.60
C LEU A 113 1.28 24.32 -3.71
N TYR A 114 2.48 24.88 -3.64
CA TYR A 114 2.77 26.12 -2.91
C TYR A 114 2.52 27.40 -3.73
N GLY A 115 2.03 27.27 -4.98
CA GLY A 115 1.54 28.38 -5.79
C GLY A 115 2.63 29.18 -6.53
N GLN A 116 3.83 28.59 -6.72
CA GLN A 116 4.90 29.24 -7.50
C GLN A 116 4.55 29.40 -8.99
N GLY A 117 4.92 30.54 -9.56
CA GLY A 117 4.83 30.80 -10.98
C GLY A 117 5.68 29.81 -11.82
N ALA A 118 5.38 29.69 -13.11
CA ALA A 118 6.06 28.71 -13.98
C ALA A 118 7.56 28.99 -14.13
N ASP A 119 7.92 30.26 -14.27
CA ASP A 119 9.30 30.67 -14.51
C ASP A 119 10.13 30.60 -13.22
N GLU A 120 9.62 31.14 -12.11
CA GLU A 120 10.21 31.02 -10.79
C GLU A 120 10.46 29.54 -10.41
N ARG A 121 9.50 28.69 -10.66
CA ARG A 121 9.61 27.26 -10.35
C ARG A 121 10.67 26.57 -11.20
N ARG A 122 10.78 26.87 -12.50
CA ARG A 122 11.82 26.32 -13.38
C ARG A 122 13.21 26.72 -12.91
N GLU A 123 13.40 27.98 -12.58
CA GLU A 123 14.69 28.49 -12.08
C GLU A 123 15.07 27.83 -10.75
N ARG A 124 14.12 27.72 -9.80
CA ARG A 124 14.36 27.05 -8.51
C ARG A 124 14.65 25.56 -8.67
N ILE A 125 13.91 24.84 -9.52
CA ILE A 125 14.18 23.42 -9.79
C ILE A 125 15.62 23.28 -10.34
N ALA A 126 16.01 24.07 -11.31
CA ALA A 126 17.35 24.01 -11.88
C ALA A 126 18.44 24.28 -10.82
N GLY A 127 18.24 25.31 -9.98
CA GLY A 127 19.16 25.63 -8.89
C GLY A 127 19.29 24.52 -7.85
N LEU A 128 18.15 23.92 -7.43
CA LEU A 128 18.15 22.82 -6.46
C LEU A 128 18.77 21.54 -7.03
N LEU A 129 18.52 21.21 -8.31
CA LEU A 129 19.15 20.07 -8.97
C LEU A 129 20.66 20.22 -9.06
N ALA A 130 21.14 21.39 -9.47
CA ALA A 130 22.58 21.69 -9.54
C ALA A 130 23.22 21.60 -8.15
N ALA A 131 22.59 22.20 -7.12
CA ALA A 131 23.12 22.17 -5.74
C ALA A 131 23.18 20.76 -5.14
N THR A 132 22.26 19.86 -5.53
CA THR A 132 22.19 18.48 -5.00
C THR A 132 22.94 17.46 -5.87
N GLY A 133 23.41 17.85 -7.05
CA GLY A 133 24.01 16.93 -8.04
C GLY A 133 22.98 15.95 -8.64
N LEU A 134 21.70 16.34 -8.68
CA LEU A 134 20.63 15.55 -9.31
C LEU A 134 20.36 15.98 -10.76
N ASP A 135 21.03 17.01 -11.25
CA ASP A 135 20.94 17.54 -12.60
C ASP A 135 21.22 16.53 -13.74
N PRO A 136 22.04 15.45 -13.55
CA PRO A 136 22.18 14.41 -14.58
C PRO A 136 20.97 13.47 -14.70
N PHE A 137 20.02 13.52 -13.74
CA PHE A 137 18.93 12.55 -13.62
C PHE A 137 17.52 13.16 -13.58
N PRO A 138 17.20 14.22 -14.35
CA PRO A 138 15.96 14.98 -14.20
C PRO A 138 14.70 14.14 -14.48
N ASP A 139 14.79 13.22 -15.45
CA ASP A 139 13.66 12.38 -15.89
C ASP A 139 13.64 11.00 -15.23
N ARG A 140 14.64 10.66 -14.38
CA ARG A 140 14.67 9.36 -13.69
C ARG A 140 13.54 9.26 -12.66
N PRO A 141 12.73 8.20 -12.68
CA PRO A 141 11.69 7.97 -11.66
C PRO A 141 12.30 7.89 -10.25
N ALA A 142 11.65 8.53 -9.27
CA ALA A 142 12.13 8.54 -7.87
C ALA A 142 12.31 7.13 -7.30
N GLY A 143 11.49 6.17 -7.73
CA GLY A 143 11.62 4.77 -7.33
C GLY A 143 12.95 4.11 -7.70
N LYS A 144 13.61 4.60 -8.78
CA LYS A 144 14.88 4.07 -9.28
C LYS A 144 16.11 4.83 -8.77
N LEU A 145 15.95 5.74 -7.82
CA LEU A 145 17.04 6.48 -7.18
C LEU A 145 17.63 5.68 -6.02
N SER A 146 18.94 5.90 -5.76
CA SER A 146 19.58 5.38 -4.54
C SER A 146 19.01 6.07 -3.29
N GLY A 147 19.30 5.51 -2.11
CA GLY A 147 18.85 6.08 -0.83
C GLY A 147 19.27 7.54 -0.64
N GLY A 148 20.55 7.84 -0.84
CA GLY A 148 21.07 9.21 -0.75
C GLY A 148 20.46 10.16 -1.78
N MET A 149 20.24 9.71 -3.02
CA MET A 149 19.55 10.51 -4.04
C MET A 149 18.09 10.78 -3.68
N LYS A 150 17.37 9.80 -3.08
CA LYS A 150 16.00 10.01 -2.59
C LYS A 150 15.94 11.05 -1.49
N GLN A 151 16.89 11.03 -0.56
CA GLN A 151 16.97 12.04 0.50
C GLN A 151 17.26 13.43 -0.06
N LYS A 152 18.21 13.56 -0.99
CA LYS A 152 18.48 14.82 -1.67
C LYS A 152 17.25 15.34 -2.41
N LEU A 153 16.52 14.46 -3.12
CA LEU A 153 15.26 14.82 -3.79
C LEU A 153 14.19 15.23 -2.77
N GLY A 154 14.06 14.51 -1.65
CA GLY A 154 13.14 14.86 -0.56
C GLY A 154 13.41 16.25 0.00
N LEU A 155 14.70 16.58 0.18
CA LEU A 155 15.13 17.91 0.60
C LEU A 155 14.80 18.97 -0.46
N CYS A 156 15.03 18.70 -1.75
CA CYS A 156 14.62 19.62 -2.83
C CYS A 156 13.13 19.92 -2.79
N CYS A 157 12.30 18.88 -2.59
CA CYS A 157 10.85 19.04 -2.48
C CYS A 157 10.46 19.89 -1.26
N ALA A 158 11.17 19.74 -0.14
CA ALA A 158 10.94 20.52 1.07
C ALA A 158 11.39 21.98 0.94
N LEU A 159 12.44 22.25 0.17
CA LEU A 159 13.05 23.57 0.03
C LEU A 159 12.50 24.39 -1.16
N VAL A 160 11.78 23.77 -2.09
CA VAL A 160 11.33 24.46 -3.32
C VAL A 160 10.51 25.73 -3.03
N HIS A 161 9.75 25.76 -1.93
CA HIS A 161 8.91 26.90 -1.54
C HIS A 161 9.57 27.89 -0.54
N ASP A 162 10.85 27.69 -0.25
CA ASP A 162 11.66 28.62 0.55
C ASP A 162 11.13 28.85 1.98
N PRO A 163 11.12 27.83 2.86
CA PRO A 163 10.52 27.87 4.18
C PRO A 163 11.31 28.74 5.17
N ASP A 164 10.62 29.29 6.19
CA ASP A 164 11.23 29.95 7.35
C ASP A 164 11.57 28.95 8.48
N LEU A 165 10.86 27.82 8.49
CA LEU A 165 11.08 26.72 9.43
C LEU A 165 11.20 25.41 8.65
N LEU A 166 12.38 24.79 8.72
CA LEU A 166 12.67 23.47 8.13
C LEU A 166 12.72 22.42 9.24
N ILE A 167 11.88 21.39 9.11
CA ILE A 167 11.75 20.29 10.07
C ILE A 167 12.13 18.99 9.35
N LEU A 168 13.17 18.32 9.84
CA LEU A 168 13.69 17.08 9.27
C LEU A 168 13.62 15.96 10.32
N ASP A 169 12.92 14.90 10.00
CA ASP A 169 12.74 13.77 10.91
C ASP A 169 13.58 12.58 10.41
N GLU A 170 14.71 12.35 11.05
CA GLU A 170 15.72 11.34 10.70
C GLU A 170 16.14 11.35 9.22
N PRO A 171 16.58 12.49 8.69
CA PRO A 171 16.77 12.68 7.25
C PRO A 171 17.87 11.82 6.63
N THR A 172 18.82 11.32 7.43
CA THR A 172 20.01 10.59 6.97
C THR A 172 20.00 9.11 7.34
N THR A 173 18.95 8.62 7.97
CA THR A 173 18.82 7.20 8.33
C THR A 173 18.86 6.30 7.10
N GLY A 174 19.79 5.35 7.08
CA GLY A 174 19.98 4.42 5.96
C GLY A 174 20.71 5.00 4.74
N VAL A 175 21.33 6.17 4.89
CA VAL A 175 22.17 6.83 3.88
C VAL A 175 23.66 6.54 4.15
N ASP A 176 24.44 6.37 3.09
CA ASP A 176 25.88 6.15 3.21
C ASP A 176 26.60 7.39 3.78
N PRO A 177 27.79 7.22 4.40
CA PRO A 177 28.50 8.31 5.06
C PRO A 177 28.85 9.47 4.14
N LEU A 178 29.25 9.21 2.90
CA LEU A 178 29.59 10.24 1.93
C LEU A 178 28.35 11.06 1.53
N SER A 179 27.24 10.38 1.23
CA SER A 179 25.97 11.05 0.91
C SER A 179 25.42 11.81 2.11
N ARG A 180 25.62 11.30 3.33
CA ARG A 180 25.25 11.96 4.59
C ARG A 180 26.03 13.26 4.79
N ARG A 181 27.35 13.23 4.62
CA ARG A 181 28.21 14.42 4.68
C ARG A 181 27.77 15.47 3.67
N GLN A 182 27.58 15.07 2.41
CA GLN A 182 27.11 15.97 1.34
C GLN A 182 25.72 16.56 1.63
N PHE A 183 24.84 15.81 2.28
CA PHE A 183 23.52 16.29 2.67
C PHE A 183 23.60 17.41 3.71
N TRP A 184 24.45 17.25 4.73
CA TRP A 184 24.63 18.26 5.77
C TRP A 184 25.38 19.49 5.24
N ASP A 185 26.42 19.31 4.42
CA ASP A 185 27.15 20.43 3.77
C ASP A 185 26.20 21.28 2.92
N LEU A 186 25.26 20.63 2.20
CA LEU A 186 24.22 21.33 1.44
C LEU A 186 23.28 22.16 2.34
N ILE A 187 22.84 21.60 3.46
CA ILE A 187 21.99 22.33 4.41
C ILE A 187 22.72 23.53 4.99
N GLU A 188 23.99 23.39 5.34
CA GLU A 188 24.83 24.49 5.84
C GLU A 188 25.00 25.60 4.79
N GLN A 189 25.23 25.24 3.52
CA GLN A 189 25.32 26.21 2.42
C GLN A 189 23.99 26.97 2.23
N ILE A 190 22.85 26.28 2.30
CA ILE A 190 21.54 26.91 2.18
C ILE A 190 21.29 27.86 3.35
N ARG A 191 21.64 27.45 4.57
CA ARG A 191 21.51 28.30 5.76
C ARG A 191 22.41 29.54 5.74
N ALA A 192 23.66 29.39 5.26
CA ALA A 192 24.56 30.53 5.11
C ALA A 192 23.94 31.64 4.24
N ASN A 193 23.15 31.27 3.23
CA ASN A 193 22.43 32.22 2.39
C ASN A 193 21.10 32.70 3.04
N ARG A 194 20.65 32.06 4.14
CA ARG A 194 19.40 32.36 4.86
C ARG A 194 19.56 32.25 6.38
N PRO A 195 20.23 33.17 7.04
CA PRO A 195 20.51 33.09 8.49
C PRO A 195 19.22 33.14 9.35
N GLY A 196 18.11 33.60 8.82
CA GLY A 196 16.81 33.61 9.52
C GLY A 196 16.02 32.29 9.49
N MET A 197 16.47 31.27 8.74
CA MET A 197 15.80 29.97 8.65
C MET A 197 16.10 29.13 9.89
N THR A 198 15.05 28.78 10.63
CA THR A 198 15.13 27.87 11.79
C THR A 198 15.15 26.43 11.31
N LEU A 199 16.05 25.60 11.86
CA LEU A 199 16.19 24.18 11.51
C LEU A 199 15.95 23.31 12.75
N LEU A 200 14.98 22.40 12.66
CA LEU A 200 14.71 21.37 13.66
C LEU A 200 14.98 20.00 13.06
N VAL A 201 15.80 19.20 13.72
CA VAL A 201 16.18 17.87 13.23
C VAL A 201 15.99 16.83 14.33
N ALA A 202 15.25 15.76 14.07
CA ALA A 202 15.35 14.55 14.89
C ALA A 202 16.42 13.63 14.29
N THR A 203 17.31 13.12 15.12
CA THR A 203 18.31 12.13 14.69
C THR A 203 18.60 11.12 15.80
N ALA A 204 18.86 9.87 15.40
CA ALA A 204 19.40 8.84 16.28
C ALA A 204 20.94 8.83 16.29
N TYR A 205 21.57 9.58 15.38
CA TYR A 205 23.03 9.69 15.28
C TYR A 205 23.56 10.81 16.18
N MET A 206 24.20 10.44 17.29
CA MET A 206 24.73 11.42 18.25
C MET A 206 25.83 12.30 17.67
N GLU A 207 26.63 11.75 16.76
CA GLU A 207 27.69 12.46 16.04
C GLU A 207 27.15 13.59 15.15
N GLU A 208 26.00 13.35 14.47
CA GLU A 208 25.32 14.39 13.72
C GLU A 208 24.80 15.51 14.63
N ALA A 209 24.21 15.12 15.76
CA ALA A 209 23.64 16.07 16.70
C ALA A 209 24.68 17.05 17.24
N ALA A 210 25.96 16.65 17.34
CA ALA A 210 27.06 17.51 17.81
C ALA A 210 27.30 18.75 16.91
N ARG A 211 26.84 18.76 15.67
CA ARG A 211 26.93 19.87 14.72
C ARG A 211 25.95 21.01 14.98
N PHE A 212 24.90 20.75 15.79
CA PHE A 212 23.81 21.69 16.03
C PHE A 212 24.13 22.63 17.20
N GLU A 213 23.63 23.88 17.12
CA GLU A 213 23.82 24.88 18.16
C GLU A 213 23.17 24.46 19.49
N ARG A 214 22.06 23.77 19.44
CA ARG A 214 21.34 23.28 20.61
C ARG A 214 20.89 21.85 20.44
N ILE A 215 20.90 21.10 21.53
CA ILE A 215 20.45 19.72 21.60
C ILE A 215 19.32 19.61 22.62
N VAL A 216 18.29 18.83 22.29
CA VAL A 216 17.20 18.44 23.19
C VAL A 216 17.21 16.92 23.30
N ALA A 217 17.63 16.39 24.43
CA ALA A 217 17.61 14.96 24.71
C ALA A 217 16.25 14.54 25.23
N ILE A 218 15.63 13.54 24.58
CA ILE A 218 14.28 13.04 24.89
C ILE A 218 14.35 11.56 25.24
N ASP A 219 13.69 11.16 26.31
CA ASP A 219 13.44 9.76 26.67
C ASP A 219 12.05 9.60 27.29
N GLU A 220 11.33 8.49 26.97
CA GLU A 220 9.96 8.21 27.47
C GLU A 220 9.00 9.40 27.37
N GLY A 221 9.05 10.14 26.26
CA GLY A 221 8.19 11.31 26.06
C GLY A 221 8.55 12.54 26.89
N LYS A 222 9.68 12.54 27.62
CA LYS A 222 10.13 13.66 28.48
C LYS A 222 11.45 14.22 27.98
N ILE A 223 11.66 15.52 28.21
CA ILE A 223 12.96 16.15 28.00
C ILE A 223 13.87 15.82 29.17
N LEU A 224 15.00 15.16 28.89
CA LEU A 224 16.05 14.88 29.89
C LEU A 224 16.95 16.09 30.11
N ALA A 225 17.37 16.72 29.03
CA ALA A 225 18.27 17.87 29.05
C ALA A 225 18.10 18.72 27.77
N THR A 226 18.37 20.01 27.89
CA THR A 226 18.45 20.97 26.79
C THR A 226 19.69 21.84 26.97
N GLY A 227 20.46 22.06 25.91
CA GLY A 227 21.66 22.91 25.98
C GLY A 227 22.52 22.78 24.72
N THR A 228 23.68 23.40 24.73
CA THR A 228 24.75 23.17 23.75
C THR A 228 25.41 21.82 23.99
N THR A 229 26.15 21.30 23.00
CA THR A 229 26.90 20.03 23.15
C THR A 229 27.79 20.07 24.41
N SER A 230 28.53 21.15 24.62
CA SER A 230 29.42 21.29 25.77
C SER A 230 28.67 21.33 27.11
N GLU A 231 27.53 22.02 27.19
CA GLU A 231 26.70 22.05 28.42
C GLU A 231 26.17 20.66 28.78
N ILE A 232 25.74 19.89 27.79
CA ILE A 232 25.22 18.54 28.01
C ILE A 232 26.33 17.58 28.44
N LEU A 233 27.50 17.62 27.79
CA LEU A 233 28.68 16.83 28.18
C LEU A 233 29.12 17.12 29.61
N THR A 234 29.23 18.41 29.95
CA THR A 234 29.61 18.83 31.31
C THR A 234 28.61 18.38 32.36
N ARG A 235 27.28 18.52 32.07
CA ARG A 235 26.21 18.11 33.00
C ARG A 235 26.20 16.60 33.25
N ALA A 236 26.53 15.81 32.23
CA ALA A 236 26.56 14.36 32.32
C ALA A 236 27.92 13.81 32.77
N ASN A 237 28.96 14.65 32.87
CA ASN A 237 30.37 14.28 33.11
C ASN A 237 30.80 13.17 32.13
N ALA A 238 30.61 13.41 30.82
CA ALA A 238 30.85 12.46 29.77
C ALA A 238 31.78 13.03 28.69
N SER A 239 32.47 12.15 27.97
CA SER A 239 33.37 12.50 26.87
C SER A 239 32.67 12.58 25.52
N THR A 240 31.57 11.81 25.35
CA THR A 240 30.80 11.75 24.13
C THR A 240 29.30 12.02 24.38
N LEU A 241 28.54 12.45 23.35
CA LEU A 241 27.11 12.66 23.49
C LEU A 241 26.35 11.35 23.77
N GLU A 242 26.87 10.22 23.29
CA GLU A 242 26.28 8.91 23.54
C GLU A 242 26.41 8.54 25.04
N GLU A 243 27.59 8.71 25.63
CA GLU A 243 27.81 8.55 27.07
C GLU A 243 26.97 9.54 27.89
N ALA A 244 26.89 10.80 27.44
CA ALA A 244 26.08 11.82 28.10
C ALA A 244 24.60 11.44 28.10
N TYR A 245 24.07 10.97 26.97
CA TYR A 245 22.68 10.54 26.84
C TYR A 245 22.38 9.38 27.82
N ILE A 246 23.22 8.34 27.82
CA ILE A 246 23.09 7.22 28.77
C ILE A 246 23.17 7.71 30.23
N GLY A 247 24.09 8.61 30.52
CA GLY A 247 24.26 9.19 31.86
C GLY A 247 23.06 10.02 32.35
N LEU A 248 22.28 10.59 31.45
CA LEU A 248 21.07 11.36 31.75
C LEU A 248 19.82 10.52 31.95
N GLN A 249 19.83 9.27 31.51
CA GLN A 249 18.72 8.34 31.72
C GLN A 249 18.51 7.96 33.19
N ARG A 250 17.38 7.39 33.52
CA ARG A 250 17.07 6.88 34.85
C ARG A 250 18.06 5.75 35.26
N PRO A 251 18.41 5.62 36.55
CA PRO A 251 19.39 4.63 37.01
C PRO A 251 19.09 3.21 36.54
N GLU A 252 17.80 2.83 36.49
CA GLU A 252 17.33 1.50 36.10
C GLU A 252 17.62 1.14 34.64
N ARG A 253 17.81 2.16 33.77
CA ARG A 253 18.07 2.00 32.32
C ARG A 253 19.54 2.21 31.94
N ARG A 254 20.36 2.80 32.83
CA ARG A 254 21.75 3.14 32.50
C ARG A 254 22.62 1.95 32.12
N GLY A 255 22.23 0.71 32.49
CA GLY A 255 23.07 -0.47 32.36
C GLY A 255 24.36 -0.40 33.17
N GLU A 256 25.17 -1.44 33.10
CA GLU A 256 26.51 -1.43 33.71
C GLU A 256 27.42 -0.50 32.91
N ARG A 257 28.07 0.45 33.59
CA ARG A 257 29.00 1.44 33.00
C ARG A 257 30.36 0.83 32.56
N THR A 258 30.48 -0.50 32.52
CA THR A 258 31.73 -1.15 32.15
C THR A 258 31.93 -1.03 30.64
N PRO A 259 33.01 -0.37 30.15
CA PRO A 259 33.29 -0.35 28.71
C PRO A 259 33.32 -1.75 28.14
N LEU A 260 32.71 -1.96 26.97
CA LEU A 260 32.76 -3.25 26.28
C LEU A 260 34.19 -3.50 25.82
N THR A 261 34.90 -4.37 26.52
CA THR A 261 36.23 -4.85 26.14
C THR A 261 36.07 -6.10 25.29
N ILE A 262 36.56 -6.10 24.08
CA ILE A 262 36.52 -7.24 23.18
C ILE A 262 37.84 -8.00 23.29
N PRO A 263 37.82 -9.23 23.87
CA PRO A 263 39.01 -10.03 23.97
C PRO A 263 39.55 -10.43 22.58
N PRO A 264 40.85 -10.59 22.37
CA PRO A 264 41.40 -11.00 21.09
C PRO A 264 40.85 -12.39 20.67
N LEU A 265 40.69 -12.56 19.35
CA LEU A 265 40.25 -13.81 18.76
C LEU A 265 41.25 -14.91 19.04
N ARG A 266 40.79 -16.06 19.53
CA ARG A 266 41.63 -17.27 19.61
C ARG A 266 41.80 -17.87 18.23
N GLN A 267 43.04 -18.13 17.82
CA GLN A 267 43.28 -18.81 16.56
C GLN A 267 42.76 -20.26 16.64
N HIS A 268 41.96 -20.62 15.67
CA HIS A 268 41.46 -21.98 15.50
C HIS A 268 42.14 -22.61 14.27
N ASP A 269 42.78 -23.72 14.43
CA ASP A 269 43.33 -24.53 13.32
C ASP A 269 42.17 -25.26 12.63
N GLY A 270 41.76 -24.84 11.46
CA GLY A 270 40.68 -25.44 10.70
C GLY A 270 40.27 -24.66 9.46
N PRO A 271 39.37 -25.22 8.62
CA PRO A 271 38.85 -24.48 7.47
C PRO A 271 38.04 -23.27 7.94
N ALA A 272 38.06 -22.20 7.13
CA ALA A 272 37.26 -21.01 7.37
C ALA A 272 35.77 -21.38 7.62
N ALA A 273 35.11 -20.58 8.45
CA ALA A 273 33.68 -20.76 8.66
C ALA A 273 32.87 -20.38 7.42
N ILE A 274 33.27 -19.28 6.75
CA ILE A 274 32.67 -18.82 5.49
C ILE A 274 33.79 -18.44 4.53
N SER A 275 33.67 -18.89 3.26
CA SER A 275 34.54 -18.47 2.15
C SER A 275 33.66 -18.07 0.96
N ALA A 276 33.97 -16.96 0.38
CA ALA A 276 33.30 -16.42 -0.81
C ALA A 276 34.35 -16.07 -1.85
N GLU A 277 34.21 -16.58 -3.07
CA GLU A 277 35.13 -16.33 -4.17
C GLU A 277 34.36 -15.86 -5.40
N ASN A 278 34.61 -14.62 -5.82
CA ASN A 278 34.02 -13.98 -7.01
C ASN A 278 32.50 -14.11 -7.11
N LEU A 279 31.79 -13.98 -5.96
CA LEU A 279 30.34 -14.07 -5.92
C LEU A 279 29.73 -12.95 -6.74
N THR A 280 28.87 -13.31 -7.68
CA THR A 280 28.15 -12.36 -8.53
C THR A 280 26.66 -12.69 -8.54
N MET A 281 25.83 -11.64 -8.42
CA MET A 281 24.37 -11.75 -8.51
C MET A 281 23.79 -10.66 -9.39
N ARG A 282 23.04 -11.07 -10.42
CA ARG A 282 22.37 -10.18 -11.37
C ARG A 282 20.86 -10.40 -11.32
N PHE A 283 20.10 -9.31 -11.34
CA PHE A 283 18.65 -9.30 -11.49
C PHE A 283 18.30 -8.58 -12.80
N GLY A 284 18.14 -9.32 -13.88
CA GLY A 284 18.07 -8.76 -15.23
C GLY A 284 19.34 -7.98 -15.56
N ASP A 285 19.20 -6.71 -15.94
CA ASP A 285 20.33 -5.82 -16.27
C ASP A 285 21.03 -5.23 -15.02
N PHE A 286 20.48 -5.44 -13.82
CA PHE A 286 21.04 -4.89 -12.58
C PHE A 286 21.94 -5.89 -11.89
N THR A 287 23.21 -5.52 -11.70
CA THR A 287 24.18 -6.31 -10.90
C THR A 287 24.14 -5.84 -9.46
N ALA A 288 23.60 -6.68 -8.57
CA ALA A 288 23.47 -6.39 -7.14
C ALA A 288 24.74 -6.73 -6.36
N VAL A 289 25.48 -7.74 -6.79
CA VAL A 289 26.76 -8.17 -6.23
C VAL A 289 27.69 -8.49 -7.39
N ASP A 290 28.91 -7.95 -7.37
CA ASP A 290 29.85 -7.98 -8.47
C ASP A 290 31.23 -8.46 -8.00
N HIS A 291 31.57 -9.74 -8.26
CA HIS A 291 32.85 -10.39 -7.97
C HIS A 291 33.33 -10.23 -6.51
N VAL A 292 32.40 -10.37 -5.56
CA VAL A 292 32.71 -10.24 -4.13
C VAL A 292 33.47 -11.46 -3.62
N SER A 293 34.62 -11.22 -2.98
CA SER A 293 35.47 -12.24 -2.37
C SER A 293 35.89 -11.85 -0.95
N PHE A 294 35.74 -12.77 0.00
CA PHE A 294 36.16 -12.63 1.40
C PHE A 294 36.20 -13.99 2.09
N ARG A 295 36.88 -14.01 3.26
CA ARG A 295 37.00 -15.20 4.11
C ARG A 295 36.80 -14.81 5.56
N ILE A 296 36.02 -15.60 6.30
CA ILE A 296 35.72 -15.41 7.72
C ILE A 296 36.22 -16.62 8.49
N GLU A 297 37.03 -16.38 9.52
CA GLU A 297 37.60 -17.43 10.33
C GLU A 297 36.61 -17.90 11.40
N ARG A 298 36.87 -19.08 12.00
CA ARG A 298 35.99 -19.60 13.06
C ARG A 298 36.05 -18.74 14.33
N GLY A 299 34.89 -18.47 14.90
CA GLY A 299 34.77 -17.64 16.11
C GLY A 299 34.96 -16.13 15.85
N GLU A 300 35.22 -15.71 14.61
CA GLU A 300 35.40 -14.29 14.24
C GLU A 300 34.07 -13.53 14.25
N ILE A 301 34.09 -12.28 14.69
CA ILE A 301 33.02 -11.31 14.45
C ILE A 301 33.43 -10.48 13.22
N PHE A 302 32.82 -10.78 12.09
CA PHE A 302 33.10 -10.13 10.83
C PHE A 302 32.00 -9.15 10.43
N GLY A 303 32.36 -7.89 10.23
CA GLY A 303 31.44 -6.83 9.86
C GLY A 303 31.34 -6.62 8.35
N PHE A 304 30.13 -6.47 7.82
CA PHE A 304 29.87 -6.04 6.46
C PHE A 304 29.33 -4.61 6.49
N LEU A 305 30.20 -3.63 6.23
CA LEU A 305 29.89 -2.22 6.33
C LEU A 305 29.59 -1.64 4.94
N GLY A 306 28.49 -0.95 4.81
CA GLY A 306 28.14 -0.27 3.57
C GLY A 306 26.74 0.33 3.58
N PRO A 307 26.41 1.19 2.60
CA PRO A 307 25.11 1.83 2.47
C PRO A 307 23.99 0.84 2.17
N ASN A 308 22.75 1.25 2.40
CA ASN A 308 21.59 0.46 2.02
C ASN A 308 21.53 0.28 0.49
N GLY A 309 21.26 -0.96 0.04
CA GLY A 309 21.21 -1.31 -1.37
C GLY A 309 22.57 -1.58 -2.02
N CYS A 310 23.69 -1.60 -1.28
CA CYS A 310 25.01 -1.94 -1.83
C CYS A 310 25.23 -3.45 -2.03
N GLY A 311 24.26 -4.32 -1.72
CA GLY A 311 24.36 -5.77 -1.93
C GLY A 311 24.56 -6.62 -0.66
N LYS A 312 24.67 -6.05 0.56
CA LYS A 312 24.91 -6.79 1.83
C LYS A 312 23.91 -7.93 2.03
N THR A 313 22.62 -7.64 2.10
CA THR A 313 21.55 -8.64 2.28
C THR A 313 21.55 -9.68 1.15
N THR A 314 21.85 -9.27 -0.10
CA THR A 314 21.94 -10.19 -1.24
C THR A 314 23.10 -11.17 -1.05
N THR A 315 24.26 -10.68 -0.64
CA THR A 315 25.42 -11.52 -0.32
C THR A 315 25.11 -12.51 0.81
N MET A 316 24.48 -12.03 1.90
CA MET A 316 24.07 -12.91 3.02
C MET A 316 23.09 -14.00 2.59
N LYS A 317 22.12 -13.68 1.71
CA LYS A 317 21.19 -14.68 1.17
C LYS A 317 21.90 -15.72 0.26
N MET A 318 22.93 -15.32 -0.46
CA MET A 318 23.75 -16.28 -1.24
C MET A 318 24.51 -17.23 -0.31
N LEU A 319 25.10 -16.70 0.77
CA LEU A 319 25.86 -17.50 1.76
C LEU A 319 24.99 -18.46 2.56
N THR A 320 23.71 -18.12 2.76
CA THR A 320 22.73 -19.01 3.44
C THR A 320 22.07 -20.01 2.50
N GLY A 321 22.38 -19.97 1.19
CA GLY A 321 21.72 -20.79 0.19
C GLY A 321 20.26 -20.43 -0.08
N LEU A 322 19.78 -19.29 0.41
CA LEU A 322 18.44 -18.75 0.12
C LEU A 322 18.36 -18.18 -1.30
N LEU A 323 19.51 -17.81 -1.87
CA LEU A 323 19.64 -17.27 -3.21
C LEU A 323 20.84 -17.93 -3.88
N ALA A 324 20.67 -18.52 -5.07
CA ALA A 324 21.77 -19.07 -5.84
C ALA A 324 22.56 -17.95 -6.50
N ALA A 325 23.90 -17.96 -6.38
CA ALA A 325 24.76 -17.04 -7.10
C ALA A 325 24.71 -17.32 -8.62
N ASN A 326 24.82 -16.26 -9.43
CA ASN A 326 24.96 -16.44 -10.89
C ASN A 326 26.37 -16.91 -11.25
N GLU A 327 27.39 -16.39 -10.57
CA GLU A 327 28.80 -16.72 -10.78
C GLU A 327 29.53 -16.76 -9.44
N GLY A 328 30.65 -17.48 -9.40
CA GLY A 328 31.49 -17.61 -8.21
C GLY A 328 31.12 -18.80 -7.33
N ARG A 329 31.83 -18.93 -6.20
CA ARG A 329 31.68 -20.04 -5.26
C ARG A 329 31.53 -19.51 -3.84
N ALA A 330 30.61 -20.10 -3.08
CA ALA A 330 30.52 -19.90 -1.64
C ALA A 330 30.66 -21.22 -0.91
N GLU A 331 31.41 -21.21 0.19
CA GLU A 331 31.54 -22.34 1.09
C GLU A 331 31.15 -21.94 2.52
N LEU A 332 30.44 -22.82 3.20
CA LEU A 332 30.01 -22.68 4.56
C LEU A 332 30.47 -23.89 5.37
N LEU A 333 31.28 -23.65 6.42
CA LEU A 333 31.88 -24.69 7.26
C LEU A 333 32.65 -25.75 6.44
N GLY A 334 33.36 -25.31 5.39
CA GLY A 334 34.15 -26.16 4.48
C GLY A 334 33.33 -26.97 3.47
N LYS A 335 32.03 -26.68 3.32
CA LYS A 335 31.17 -27.30 2.31
C LYS A 335 30.62 -26.28 1.33
N PRO A 336 30.53 -26.58 0.03
CA PRO A 336 29.87 -25.70 -0.93
C PRO A 336 28.42 -25.39 -0.50
N VAL A 337 28.02 -24.14 -0.60
CA VAL A 337 26.66 -23.70 -0.28
C VAL A 337 25.69 -24.28 -1.31
N ASN A 338 24.77 -25.11 -0.85
CA ASN A 338 23.72 -25.71 -1.65
C ASN A 338 22.35 -25.45 -0.97
N ALA A 339 21.39 -24.90 -1.73
CA ALA A 339 20.03 -24.65 -1.25
C ALA A 339 19.31 -25.92 -0.76
N GLN A 340 19.71 -27.10 -1.23
CA GLN A 340 19.12 -28.40 -0.85
C GLN A 340 19.81 -29.05 0.37
N ASP A 341 20.96 -28.54 0.81
CA ASP A 341 21.66 -29.09 1.99
C ASP A 341 21.05 -28.53 3.29
N ILE A 342 20.01 -29.21 3.75
CA ILE A 342 19.32 -28.87 5.00
C ILE A 342 20.25 -29.05 6.21
N ALA A 343 21.15 -30.05 6.18
CA ALA A 343 22.04 -30.36 7.32
C ALA A 343 23.01 -29.20 7.60
N THR A 344 23.59 -28.59 6.56
CA THR A 344 24.47 -27.43 6.72
C THR A 344 23.67 -26.20 7.15
N ARG A 345 22.46 -26.02 6.62
CA ARG A 345 21.57 -24.89 7.01
C ARG A 345 21.12 -24.97 8.46
N MET A 346 20.93 -26.17 9.02
CA MET A 346 20.58 -26.37 10.42
C MET A 346 21.70 -25.96 11.39
N ARG A 347 22.93 -25.70 10.90
CA ARG A 347 24.07 -25.21 11.70
C ARG A 347 24.21 -23.67 11.65
N VAL A 348 23.29 -22.98 10.96
CA VAL A 348 23.31 -21.53 10.78
C VAL A 348 22.11 -20.90 11.44
N GLY A 349 22.35 -19.88 12.25
CA GLY A 349 21.32 -18.95 12.73
C GLY A 349 21.25 -17.73 11.81
N TYR A 350 20.04 -17.28 11.47
CA TYR A 350 19.85 -16.11 10.63
C TYR A 350 18.85 -15.15 11.28
N VAL A 351 19.26 -13.89 11.40
CA VAL A 351 18.40 -12.78 11.85
C VAL A 351 18.27 -11.79 10.71
N SER A 352 17.04 -11.59 10.24
CA SER A 352 16.74 -10.65 9.16
C SER A 352 16.58 -9.22 9.70
N GLN A 353 16.75 -8.23 8.81
CA GLN A 353 16.61 -6.81 9.12
C GLN A 353 15.20 -6.45 9.65
N SER A 354 14.15 -7.04 9.10
CA SER A 354 12.79 -6.88 9.60
C SER A 354 12.46 -7.95 10.64
N PHE A 355 11.60 -7.61 11.61
CA PHE A 355 11.11 -8.59 12.57
C PHE A 355 10.41 -9.74 11.83
N SER A 356 10.90 -10.97 12.00
CA SER A 356 10.50 -12.16 11.22
C SER A 356 9.77 -13.22 12.05
N LEU A 357 9.49 -12.94 13.33
CA LEU A 357 8.71 -13.81 14.20
C LEU A 357 7.22 -13.46 14.13
N TYR A 358 6.39 -14.36 14.63
CA TYR A 358 4.94 -14.24 14.58
C TYR A 358 4.42 -13.33 15.69
N ASP A 359 3.77 -12.24 15.30
CA ASP A 359 3.19 -11.24 16.19
C ASP A 359 1.99 -11.80 17.01
N GLU A 360 1.35 -12.85 16.51
CA GLU A 360 0.20 -13.52 17.12
C GLU A 360 0.62 -14.60 18.15
N LEU A 361 1.89 -14.89 18.26
CA LEU A 361 2.44 -15.86 19.22
C LEU A 361 3.18 -15.13 20.34
N SER A 362 3.07 -15.63 21.58
CA SER A 362 3.86 -15.12 22.69
C SER A 362 5.37 -15.37 22.47
N VAL A 363 6.23 -14.72 23.26
CA VAL A 363 7.68 -14.92 23.24
C VAL A 363 8.02 -16.41 23.36
N ARG A 364 7.46 -17.12 24.36
CA ARG A 364 7.65 -18.56 24.57
C ARG A 364 7.16 -19.38 23.39
N ALA A 365 5.96 -19.09 22.87
CA ALA A 365 5.38 -19.82 21.75
C ALA A 365 6.19 -19.65 20.45
N ASN A 366 6.76 -18.46 20.20
CA ASN A 366 7.70 -18.24 19.10
C ASN A 366 8.95 -19.11 19.22
N LEU A 367 9.57 -19.17 20.41
CA LEU A 367 10.73 -20.04 20.66
C LEU A 367 10.38 -21.52 20.49
N GLU A 368 9.21 -21.95 21.00
CA GLU A 368 8.73 -23.31 20.81
C GLU A 368 8.55 -23.69 19.34
N LEU A 369 7.92 -22.82 18.56
CA LEU A 369 7.75 -23.02 17.12
C LEU A 369 9.10 -23.15 16.42
N HIS A 370 10.06 -22.26 16.70
CA HIS A 370 11.40 -22.32 16.13
C HIS A 370 12.14 -23.59 16.55
N GLY A 371 12.06 -23.99 17.81
CA GLY A 371 12.67 -25.24 18.25
C GLY A 371 12.13 -26.47 17.53
N ARG A 372 10.82 -26.51 17.28
CA ARG A 372 10.20 -27.59 16.50
C ARG A 372 10.64 -27.55 15.02
N LEU A 373 10.75 -26.37 14.40
CA LEU A 373 11.24 -26.19 13.02
C LEU A 373 12.68 -26.68 12.87
N PHE A 374 13.54 -26.42 13.86
CA PHE A 374 14.92 -26.93 13.91
C PHE A 374 15.00 -28.35 14.45
N ARG A 375 13.89 -29.09 14.61
CA ARG A 375 13.80 -30.49 15.02
C ARG A 375 14.48 -30.79 16.36
N ILE A 376 14.44 -29.85 17.30
CA ILE A 376 14.94 -30.07 18.66
C ILE A 376 14.05 -31.12 19.34
N PRO A 377 14.62 -32.17 19.94
CA PRO A 377 13.83 -33.21 20.64
C PRO A 377 12.95 -32.62 21.73
N GLY A 378 11.69 -33.04 21.80
CA GLY A 378 10.74 -32.53 22.79
C GLY A 378 11.20 -32.60 24.25
N SER A 379 12.02 -33.61 24.58
CA SER A 379 12.64 -33.76 25.90
C SER A 379 13.63 -32.65 26.25
N GLU A 380 14.27 -32.03 25.27
CA GLU A 380 15.26 -30.97 25.45
C GLU A 380 14.66 -29.57 25.24
N LEU A 381 13.57 -29.49 24.46
CA LEU A 381 13.03 -28.24 23.98
C LEU A 381 12.65 -27.28 25.09
N VAL A 382 11.96 -27.76 26.13
CA VAL A 382 11.52 -26.91 27.25
C VAL A 382 12.74 -26.35 27.99
N GLY A 383 13.73 -27.18 28.31
CA GLY A 383 14.95 -26.72 28.98
C GLY A 383 15.76 -25.72 28.15
N ARG A 384 15.83 -25.91 26.81
CA ARG A 384 16.51 -24.96 25.92
C ARG A 384 15.75 -23.63 25.82
N ILE A 385 14.41 -23.63 25.82
CA ILE A 385 13.59 -22.42 25.82
C ILE A 385 13.82 -21.65 27.13
N ASP A 386 13.78 -22.32 28.29
CA ASP A 386 13.96 -21.64 29.58
C ASP A 386 15.38 -21.06 29.71
N ALA A 387 16.42 -21.79 29.27
CA ALA A 387 17.78 -21.30 29.22
C ALA A 387 17.94 -20.10 28.24
N ALA A 388 17.24 -20.13 27.09
CA ALA A 388 17.24 -19.02 26.16
C ALA A 388 16.52 -17.79 26.75
N LEU A 389 15.37 -17.95 27.41
CA LEU A 389 14.66 -16.87 28.08
C LEU A 389 15.54 -16.18 29.14
N GLU A 390 16.26 -16.94 29.90
CA GLU A 390 17.19 -16.44 30.92
C GLU A 390 18.39 -15.72 30.27
N ARG A 391 19.08 -16.39 29.33
CA ARG A 391 20.29 -15.84 28.65
C ARG A 391 20.04 -14.54 27.95
N PHE A 392 18.89 -14.42 27.27
CA PHE A 392 18.53 -13.21 26.50
C PHE A 392 17.69 -12.22 27.30
N ASP A 393 17.56 -12.39 28.63
CA ASP A 393 16.80 -11.52 29.54
C ASP A 393 15.35 -11.27 29.02
N LEU A 394 14.63 -12.36 28.76
CA LEU A 394 13.26 -12.39 28.26
C LEU A 394 12.28 -13.10 29.24
N THR A 395 12.76 -13.59 30.38
CA THR A 395 11.97 -14.37 31.34
C THR A 395 10.72 -13.60 31.78
N GLY A 396 10.88 -12.29 32.11
CA GLY A 396 9.75 -11.45 32.54
C GLY A 396 8.71 -11.14 31.45
N ALA A 397 9.02 -11.46 30.18
CA ALA A 397 8.17 -11.22 29.05
C ALA A 397 7.77 -12.49 28.30
N ALA A 398 7.96 -13.67 28.91
CA ALA A 398 7.75 -14.98 28.27
C ALA A 398 6.34 -15.14 27.64
N ASP A 399 5.32 -14.61 28.29
CA ASP A 399 3.92 -14.69 27.86
C ASP A 399 3.46 -13.45 27.09
N ALA A 400 4.31 -12.43 26.96
CA ALA A 400 3.99 -11.20 26.19
C ALA A 400 4.02 -11.47 24.69
N PHE A 401 3.23 -10.69 23.94
CA PHE A 401 3.26 -10.72 22.47
C PHE A 401 4.30 -9.74 21.93
N PRO A 402 4.98 -10.05 20.81
CA PRO A 402 6.02 -9.19 20.23
C PRO A 402 5.61 -7.72 20.03
N PRO A 403 4.38 -7.38 19.58
CA PRO A 403 3.99 -5.97 19.43
C PRO A 403 4.01 -5.15 20.72
N ALA A 404 3.86 -5.79 21.86
CA ALA A 404 3.90 -5.12 23.17
C ALA A 404 5.33 -4.91 23.70
N LEU A 405 6.34 -5.52 23.07
CA LEU A 405 7.73 -5.45 23.53
C LEU A 405 8.44 -4.21 22.97
N PRO A 406 9.32 -3.56 23.75
CA PRO A 406 10.30 -2.60 23.24
C PRO A 406 11.17 -3.20 22.13
N LEU A 407 11.65 -2.38 21.19
CA LEU A 407 12.40 -2.84 20.02
C LEU A 407 13.64 -3.65 20.41
N GLY A 408 14.41 -3.23 21.41
CA GLY A 408 15.57 -3.98 21.91
C GLY A 408 15.22 -5.37 22.45
N MET A 409 14.06 -5.57 23.06
CA MET A 409 13.58 -6.89 23.47
C MET A 409 13.15 -7.74 22.28
N ARG A 410 12.53 -7.16 21.25
CA ARG A 410 12.21 -7.87 20.01
C ARG A 410 13.47 -8.36 19.31
N GLN A 411 14.54 -7.56 19.27
CA GLN A 411 15.81 -7.97 18.68
C GLN A 411 16.47 -9.12 19.47
N ARG A 412 16.41 -9.07 20.80
CA ARG A 412 16.89 -10.17 21.64
C ARG A 412 16.07 -11.45 21.44
N LEU A 413 14.74 -11.32 21.22
CA LEU A 413 13.88 -12.47 20.91
C LEU A 413 14.25 -13.10 19.57
N GLN A 414 14.51 -12.29 18.54
CA GLN A 414 14.97 -12.81 17.24
C GLN A 414 16.32 -13.52 17.37
N LEU A 415 17.23 -12.94 18.12
CA LEU A 415 18.54 -13.56 18.39
C LEU A 415 18.38 -14.86 19.19
N ALA A 416 17.52 -14.90 20.22
CA ALA A 416 17.22 -16.10 20.99
C ALA A 416 16.67 -17.23 20.11
N ALA A 417 15.72 -16.89 19.21
CA ALA A 417 15.16 -17.85 18.26
C ALA A 417 16.22 -18.40 17.28
N ALA A 418 17.08 -17.50 16.75
CA ALA A 418 18.18 -17.87 15.85
C ALA A 418 19.28 -18.69 16.54
N CYS A 419 19.40 -18.62 17.85
CA CYS A 419 20.43 -19.34 18.63
C CYS A 419 19.90 -20.60 19.33
N LEU A 420 18.59 -20.86 19.33
CA LEU A 420 17.97 -21.95 20.09
C LEU A 420 18.50 -23.35 19.74
N HIS A 421 18.88 -23.54 18.49
CA HIS A 421 19.46 -24.79 17.96
C HIS A 421 20.99 -24.83 18.04
N GLN A 422 21.64 -23.87 18.72
CA GLN A 422 23.09 -23.78 18.92
C GLN A 422 23.89 -23.75 17.61
N PRO A 423 23.70 -22.72 16.76
CA PRO A 423 24.39 -22.63 15.47
C PRO A 423 25.90 -22.41 15.64
N GLU A 424 26.70 -22.91 14.68
CA GLU A 424 28.14 -22.63 14.59
C GLU A 424 28.41 -21.29 13.89
N VAL A 425 27.49 -20.86 13.05
CA VAL A 425 27.55 -19.59 12.32
C VAL A 425 26.27 -18.81 12.55
N LEU A 426 26.40 -17.54 12.90
CA LEU A 426 25.28 -16.61 13.10
C LEU A 426 25.40 -15.47 12.08
N ILE A 427 24.38 -15.29 11.28
CA ILE A 427 24.29 -14.24 10.26
C ILE A 427 23.23 -13.23 10.69
N LEU A 428 23.65 -11.98 10.86
CA LEU A 428 22.83 -10.90 11.40
C LEU A 428 22.74 -9.75 10.40
N ASP A 429 21.53 -9.44 9.90
CA ASP A 429 21.31 -8.38 8.94
C ASP A 429 20.74 -7.14 9.63
N GLU A 430 21.59 -6.14 9.91
CA GLU A 430 21.31 -4.88 10.59
C GLU A 430 20.53 -5.06 11.93
N PRO A 431 20.98 -5.92 12.84
CA PRO A 431 20.18 -6.38 13.99
C PRO A 431 19.88 -5.31 15.04
N THR A 432 20.61 -4.20 15.06
CA THR A 432 20.51 -3.14 16.07
C THR A 432 19.95 -1.82 15.50
N SER A 433 19.44 -1.84 14.28
CA SER A 433 18.84 -0.65 13.67
C SER A 433 17.65 -0.14 14.50
N GLY A 434 17.65 1.14 14.87
CA GLY A 434 16.60 1.77 15.70
C GLY A 434 16.64 1.43 17.20
N VAL A 435 17.59 0.60 17.66
CA VAL A 435 17.74 0.21 19.06
C VAL A 435 18.45 1.32 19.85
N ASP A 436 18.03 1.56 21.10
CA ASP A 436 18.67 2.53 21.98
C ASP A 436 20.12 2.13 22.32
N PRO A 437 21.01 3.11 22.61
CA PRO A 437 22.43 2.83 22.86
C PRO A 437 22.68 1.80 23.98
N ALA A 438 21.94 1.86 25.08
CA ALA A 438 22.13 0.95 26.19
C ALA A 438 21.69 -0.49 25.84
N ALA A 439 20.58 -0.65 25.12
CA ALA A 439 20.14 -1.96 24.63
C ALA A 439 21.09 -2.50 23.55
N ARG A 440 21.65 -1.62 22.70
CA ARG A 440 22.69 -1.97 21.71
C ARG A 440 23.92 -2.52 22.38
N ASP A 441 24.41 -1.87 23.42
CA ASP A 441 25.59 -2.35 24.17
C ASP A 441 25.34 -3.71 24.82
N ARG A 442 24.16 -3.94 25.41
CA ARG A 442 23.78 -5.27 25.94
C ARG A 442 23.74 -6.33 24.84
N PHE A 443 23.22 -6.00 23.68
CA PHE A 443 23.19 -6.89 22.52
C PHE A 443 24.61 -7.28 22.06
N TRP A 444 25.52 -6.29 21.95
CA TRP A 444 26.91 -6.54 21.58
C TRP A 444 27.68 -7.37 22.63
N ARG A 445 27.39 -7.21 23.91
CA ARG A 445 27.97 -8.10 24.97
C ARG A 445 27.58 -9.56 24.75
N LEU A 446 26.31 -9.83 24.39
CA LEU A 446 25.88 -11.18 24.04
C LEU A 446 26.62 -11.71 22.81
N LEU A 447 26.81 -10.91 21.76
CA LEU A 447 27.55 -11.32 20.56
C LEU A 447 29.02 -11.67 20.90
N VAL A 448 29.70 -10.81 21.66
CA VAL A 448 31.08 -11.05 22.10
C VAL A 448 31.18 -12.33 22.95
N GLU A 449 30.24 -12.54 23.87
CA GLU A 449 30.20 -13.76 24.69
C GLU A 449 30.03 -14.99 23.79
N MET A 450 29.08 -15.00 22.88
CA MET A 450 28.85 -16.13 21.96
C MET A 450 30.07 -16.41 21.08
N SER A 451 30.72 -15.37 20.57
CA SER A 451 31.93 -15.53 19.77
C SER A 451 33.10 -16.07 20.59
N ARG A 452 33.39 -15.49 21.76
CA ARG A 452 34.61 -15.77 22.53
C ARG A 452 34.52 -16.96 23.45
N ARG A 453 33.32 -17.22 24.01
CA ARG A 453 33.07 -18.34 24.93
C ARG A 453 32.53 -19.56 24.22
N ASP A 454 31.52 -19.37 23.36
CA ASP A 454 30.81 -20.47 22.69
C ASP A 454 31.41 -20.80 21.32
N GLY A 455 32.38 -20.00 20.80
CA GLY A 455 33.08 -20.26 19.54
C GLY A 455 32.20 -19.99 18.30
N VAL A 456 31.08 -19.28 18.42
CA VAL A 456 30.17 -18.99 17.32
C VAL A 456 30.80 -17.95 16.40
N THR A 457 30.84 -18.25 15.09
CA THR A 457 31.29 -17.30 14.07
C THR A 457 30.14 -16.34 13.76
N ILE A 458 30.38 -15.05 13.81
CA ILE A 458 29.34 -14.03 13.65
C ILE A 458 29.63 -13.21 12.40
N PHE A 459 28.68 -13.21 11.47
CA PHE A 459 28.69 -12.36 10.31
C PHE A 459 27.59 -11.31 10.44
N ILE A 460 27.96 -10.04 10.63
CA ILE A 460 27.00 -8.96 10.88
C ILE A 460 27.06 -7.90 9.78
N SER A 461 25.91 -7.53 9.23
CA SER A 461 25.80 -6.33 8.40
C SER A 461 25.43 -5.14 9.28
N THR A 462 26.04 -4.00 9.00
CA THR A 462 25.72 -2.74 9.68
C THR A 462 26.02 -1.54 8.78
N HIS A 463 25.40 -0.43 9.08
CA HIS A 463 25.73 0.88 8.53
C HIS A 463 26.23 1.84 9.62
N PHE A 464 26.35 1.37 10.87
CA PHE A 464 26.88 2.13 12.00
C PHE A 464 28.38 1.91 12.13
N MET A 465 29.15 3.02 12.13
CA MET A 465 30.60 2.96 12.24
C MET A 465 31.07 2.43 13.61
N ASN A 466 30.44 2.90 14.69
CA ASN A 466 30.72 2.44 16.04
C ASN A 466 30.47 0.93 16.27
N GLU A 467 29.62 0.31 15.47
CA GLU A 467 29.44 -1.15 15.49
C GLU A 467 30.52 -1.86 14.67
N ALA A 468 30.86 -1.29 13.49
CA ALA A 468 31.95 -1.84 12.68
C ALA A 468 33.29 -1.82 13.42
N GLU A 469 33.55 -0.81 14.25
CA GLU A 469 34.73 -0.73 15.10
C GLU A 469 34.80 -1.82 16.19
N ARG A 470 33.66 -2.46 16.50
CA ARG A 470 33.56 -3.59 17.43
C ARG A 470 33.83 -4.94 16.76
N CYS A 471 33.97 -5.00 15.45
CA CYS A 471 34.26 -6.23 14.71
C CYS A 471 35.77 -6.53 14.70
N ASP A 472 36.14 -7.80 14.61
CA ASP A 472 37.54 -8.20 14.45
C ASP A 472 38.11 -7.72 13.10
N ARG A 473 37.33 -7.94 12.04
CA ARG A 473 37.58 -7.40 10.71
C ARG A 473 36.29 -6.92 10.07
N VAL A 474 36.42 -5.97 9.18
CA VAL A 474 35.30 -5.44 8.41
C VAL A 474 35.59 -5.47 6.91
N SER A 475 34.57 -5.69 6.14
CA SER A 475 34.55 -5.52 4.69
C SER A 475 33.77 -4.27 4.35
N LEU A 476 34.42 -3.32 3.68
CA LEU A 476 33.80 -2.09 3.18
C LEU A 476 33.16 -2.37 1.82
N MET A 477 31.85 -2.23 1.71
CA MET A 477 31.11 -2.56 0.49
C MET A 477 30.43 -1.33 -0.10
N HIS A 478 30.53 -1.18 -1.43
CA HIS A 478 29.85 -0.13 -2.19
C HIS A 478 29.47 -0.65 -3.60
N ALA A 479 28.25 -0.28 -4.05
CA ALA A 479 27.76 -0.59 -5.41
C ALA A 479 27.97 -2.06 -5.85
N GLY A 480 27.78 -3.01 -4.95
CA GLY A 480 27.94 -4.44 -5.22
C GLY A 480 29.36 -4.96 -5.09
N ARG A 481 30.37 -4.13 -4.81
CA ARG A 481 31.78 -4.51 -4.74
C ARG A 481 32.36 -4.32 -3.34
N VAL A 482 33.37 -5.12 -3.01
CA VAL A 482 34.18 -4.94 -1.83
C VAL A 482 35.33 -4.00 -2.15
N LEU A 483 35.41 -2.89 -1.39
CA LEU A 483 36.44 -1.86 -1.56
C LEU A 483 37.71 -2.22 -0.78
N ALA A 484 37.57 -2.70 0.46
CA ALA A 484 38.66 -3.11 1.34
C ALA A 484 38.17 -4.10 2.39
N VAL A 485 39.08 -4.95 2.90
CA VAL A 485 38.84 -5.88 4.01
C VAL A 485 40.02 -5.80 4.98
N GLY A 486 39.79 -5.58 6.26
CA GLY A 486 40.84 -5.51 7.29
C GLY A 486 40.30 -5.27 8.67
N ALA A 487 41.17 -5.25 9.67
CA ALA A 487 40.81 -4.77 11.00
C ALA A 487 40.45 -3.27 10.94
N PRO A 488 39.48 -2.76 11.69
CA PRO A 488 39.07 -1.36 11.67
C PRO A 488 40.24 -0.39 11.84
N ALA A 489 41.15 -0.68 12.81
CA ALA A 489 42.33 0.15 13.09
C ALA A 489 43.34 0.15 11.93
N ASP A 490 43.47 -0.97 11.19
CA ASP A 490 44.38 -1.06 10.04
C ASP A 490 43.82 -0.26 8.87
N LEU A 491 42.55 -0.38 8.56
CA LEU A 491 41.88 0.37 7.50
C LEU A 491 41.94 1.88 7.72
N THR A 492 41.83 2.32 8.97
CA THR A 492 41.97 3.73 9.37
C THR A 492 43.41 4.21 9.18
N ARG A 493 44.40 3.39 9.61
CA ARG A 493 45.83 3.69 9.47
C ARG A 493 46.25 3.74 8.00
N ASP A 494 45.80 2.81 7.17
CA ASP A 494 46.14 2.73 5.73
C ASP A 494 45.75 3.99 4.97
N ARG A 495 44.73 4.69 5.44
CA ARG A 495 44.24 5.94 4.85
C ARG A 495 44.72 7.19 5.57
N GLY A 496 45.47 7.05 6.68
CA GLY A 496 45.86 8.19 7.51
C GLY A 496 44.66 9.00 8.00
N ALA A 497 43.55 8.34 8.26
CA ALA A 497 42.28 8.95 8.65
C ALA A 497 42.18 9.02 10.19
N ASP A 498 41.38 9.96 10.70
CA ASP A 498 41.15 10.11 12.14
C ASP A 498 40.07 9.13 12.67
N SER A 499 39.18 8.63 11.76
CA SER A 499 38.13 7.72 12.11
C SER A 499 37.87 6.66 11.00
N LEU A 500 37.20 5.55 11.32
CA LEU A 500 36.77 4.55 10.34
C LEU A 500 35.80 5.16 9.31
N GLU A 501 35.01 6.16 9.71
CA GLU A 501 34.11 6.88 8.79
C GLU A 501 34.86 7.66 7.74
N ASP A 502 35.90 8.41 8.17
CA ASP A 502 36.75 9.16 7.23
C ASP A 502 37.55 8.24 6.31
N ALA A 503 38.04 7.13 6.83
CA ALA A 503 38.68 6.09 6.01
C ALA A 503 37.72 5.53 4.95
N PHE A 504 36.50 5.21 5.33
CA PHE A 504 35.48 4.70 4.39
C PHE A 504 35.12 5.75 3.33
N ILE A 505 34.96 7.02 3.71
CA ILE A 505 34.75 8.14 2.78
C ILE A 505 35.88 8.23 1.77
N ALA A 506 37.16 8.10 2.21
CA ALA A 506 38.32 8.10 1.32
C ALA A 506 38.28 6.94 0.32
N TYR A 507 37.93 5.71 0.74
CA TYR A 507 37.75 4.56 -0.16
C TYR A 507 36.64 4.81 -1.17
N LEU A 508 35.51 5.43 -0.76
CA LEU A 508 34.40 5.76 -1.65
C LEU A 508 34.79 6.83 -2.68
N GLN A 509 35.57 7.83 -2.29
CA GLN A 509 36.06 8.89 -3.19
C GLN A 509 36.98 8.33 -4.26
N ASP A 510 37.92 7.44 -3.89
CA ASP A 510 38.82 6.77 -4.84
C ASP A 510 38.02 5.94 -5.87
N GLU A 511 37.02 5.19 -5.43
CA GLU A 511 36.19 4.39 -6.36
C GLU A 511 35.35 5.27 -7.28
N ALA A 512 34.83 6.39 -6.77
CA ALA A 512 34.10 7.37 -7.58
C ALA A 512 34.99 8.00 -8.65
N GLN A 513 36.29 8.25 -8.35
CA GLN A 513 37.27 8.75 -9.32
C GLN A 513 37.61 7.70 -10.38
N ARG A 514 37.73 6.42 -10.00
CA ARG A 514 38.02 5.31 -10.93
C ARG A 514 36.88 5.03 -11.90
N THR A 515 35.64 5.20 -11.46
CA THR A 515 34.42 4.95 -12.24
C THR A 515 33.92 6.16 -13.00
N ALA A 516 34.53 7.34 -12.82
CA ALA A 516 34.19 8.54 -13.59
C ALA A 516 34.55 8.37 -15.08
N PRO A 517 33.68 8.70 -16.05
CA PRO A 517 34.01 8.71 -17.48
C PRO A 517 35.15 9.69 -17.75
N PRO A 518 36.03 9.42 -18.73
CA PRO A 518 37.12 10.32 -19.06
C PRO A 518 36.59 11.73 -19.39
N GLU A 519 37.36 12.75 -18.98
CA GLU A 519 37.01 14.18 -18.86
C GLU A 519 36.54 14.92 -20.12
N THR A 520 36.16 14.27 -21.19
CA THR A 520 35.73 14.93 -22.42
C THR A 520 34.31 15.51 -22.42
N SER A 521 33.57 15.38 -21.32
CA SER A 521 32.18 15.85 -21.18
C SER A 521 31.87 16.68 -19.93
N ARG A 522 32.87 17.08 -19.14
CA ARG A 522 32.63 18.00 -18.04
C ARG A 522 32.46 19.42 -18.59
N ARG A 523 31.21 19.89 -18.66
CA ARG A 523 30.99 21.34 -18.59
C ARG A 523 31.62 21.85 -17.30
N PRO A 524 32.38 22.97 -17.33
CA PRO A 524 33.00 23.51 -16.13
C PRO A 524 31.94 23.68 -15.04
N VAL A 525 32.22 23.13 -13.86
CA VAL A 525 31.47 23.48 -12.65
C VAL A 525 31.55 24.99 -12.50
N PRO A 526 30.42 25.72 -12.44
CA PRO A 526 30.50 27.15 -12.23
C PRO A 526 31.24 27.43 -10.94
N THR A 527 32.36 28.16 -11.06
CA THR A 527 33.16 28.69 -9.92
C THR A 527 32.20 29.43 -8.96
N PRO A 528 32.49 29.47 -7.64
CA PRO A 528 31.61 30.06 -6.63
C PRO A 528 31.15 31.51 -6.85
N GLY A 529 31.74 32.20 -7.81
CA GLY A 529 31.39 33.57 -8.19
C GLY A 529 30.14 33.73 -9.06
N THR A 530 29.64 32.66 -9.70
CA THR A 530 28.41 32.73 -10.53
C THR A 530 27.15 32.36 -9.78
N ALA A 531 27.24 31.64 -8.64
CA ALA A 531 26.12 31.39 -7.75
C ALA A 531 25.60 32.68 -7.06
N GLN A 532 26.45 33.72 -7.00
CA GLN A 532 26.07 35.04 -6.48
C GLN A 532 25.11 35.82 -7.39
N ARG A 533 25.00 35.48 -8.69
CA ARG A 533 24.04 36.13 -9.59
C ARG A 533 22.65 35.49 -9.60
N ALA A 534 22.52 34.20 -9.19
CA ALA A 534 21.21 33.58 -8.98
C ALA A 534 20.54 34.01 -7.65
N SER A 535 21.31 34.60 -6.74
CA SER A 535 20.84 35.12 -5.44
C SER A 535 20.43 36.61 -5.49
N SER A 536 20.55 37.30 -6.62
CA SER A 536 20.18 38.72 -6.74
C SER A 536 18.76 38.96 -7.22
N ALA A 537 17.87 37.98 -7.13
CA ALA A 537 16.44 38.29 -7.09
C ALA A 537 16.19 39.11 -5.82
N ALA A 538 15.86 40.40 -5.98
CA ALA A 538 15.67 41.39 -4.94
C ALA A 538 14.94 40.82 -3.71
N PRO A 539 15.31 41.26 -2.47
CA PRO A 539 14.56 40.86 -1.30
C PRO A 539 13.10 41.22 -1.51
N VAL A 540 12.28 40.21 -1.71
CA VAL A 540 10.81 40.43 -1.80
C VAL A 540 10.43 41.01 -0.44
N THR A 541 10.12 42.28 -0.44
CA THR A 541 9.63 43.05 0.70
C THR A 541 8.62 42.22 1.49
N ASN A 542 8.66 42.33 2.79
CA ASN A 542 7.82 41.73 3.82
C ASN A 542 6.30 41.98 3.67
N GLY A 543 5.75 41.77 2.48
CA GLY A 543 4.32 41.71 2.23
C GLY A 543 3.87 40.26 2.41
N GLN A 544 2.96 40.06 3.33
CA GLN A 544 2.25 38.83 3.71
C GLN A 544 2.26 37.75 2.63
N ARG A 545 3.17 36.77 2.72
CA ARG A 545 3.19 35.52 1.91
C ARG A 545 2.09 34.56 2.37
N THR A 546 0.85 35.01 2.39
CA THR A 546 -0.29 34.11 2.51
C THR A 546 -0.59 33.53 1.14
N ALA A 547 -0.58 32.21 1.00
CA ALA A 547 -1.01 31.56 -0.24
C ALA A 547 -2.37 32.15 -0.66
N PRO A 548 -2.50 32.68 -1.89
CA PRO A 548 -3.72 33.37 -2.30
C PRO A 548 -4.92 32.43 -2.20
N ARG A 549 -5.91 32.81 -1.40
CA ARG A 549 -7.20 32.11 -1.25
C ARG A 549 -8.17 32.42 -2.41
N SER A 550 -7.65 32.81 -3.58
CA SER A 550 -8.48 33.06 -4.76
C SER A 550 -9.04 31.74 -5.31
N LEU A 551 -10.20 31.79 -5.92
CA LEU A 551 -10.79 30.62 -6.61
C LEU A 551 -9.85 30.06 -7.67
N THR A 552 -9.09 30.93 -8.36
CA THR A 552 -8.09 30.52 -9.35
C THR A 552 -6.96 29.69 -8.72
N ALA A 553 -6.46 30.09 -7.56
CA ALA A 553 -5.43 29.33 -6.83
C ALA A 553 -5.96 27.96 -6.33
N SER A 554 -7.23 27.92 -5.90
CA SER A 554 -7.88 26.66 -5.49
C SER A 554 -8.04 25.71 -6.68
N LEU A 555 -8.50 26.19 -7.83
CA LEU A 555 -8.60 25.40 -9.06
C LEU A 555 -7.23 24.91 -9.53
N TYR A 556 -6.20 25.74 -9.43
CA TYR A 556 -4.83 25.36 -9.81
C TYR A 556 -4.28 24.23 -8.93
N ARG A 557 -4.50 24.29 -7.59
CA ARG A 557 -4.11 23.21 -6.68
C ARG A 557 -4.90 21.93 -6.93
N THR A 558 -6.21 22.03 -7.16
CA THR A 558 -7.06 20.89 -7.54
C THR A 558 -6.52 20.22 -8.81
N TRP A 559 -6.21 21.01 -9.84
CA TRP A 559 -5.61 20.51 -11.09
C TRP A 559 -4.22 19.88 -10.87
N THR A 560 -3.43 20.43 -9.95
CA THR A 560 -2.11 19.87 -9.60
C THR A 560 -2.23 18.46 -9.05
N PHE A 561 -3.21 18.21 -8.15
CA PHE A 561 -3.50 16.86 -7.68
C PHE A 561 -4.04 15.95 -8.78
N ALA A 562 -4.94 16.45 -9.61
CA ALA A 562 -5.50 15.67 -10.72
C ALA A 562 -4.42 15.27 -11.72
N ARG A 563 -3.54 16.19 -12.13
CA ARG A 563 -2.42 15.93 -13.04
C ARG A 563 -1.46 14.87 -12.46
N ARG A 564 -1.09 15.00 -11.18
CA ARG A 564 -0.23 14.02 -10.53
C ARG A 564 -0.86 12.64 -10.53
N GLU A 565 -2.12 12.53 -10.09
CA GLU A 565 -2.84 11.25 -10.03
C GLU A 565 -3.00 10.62 -11.41
N ALA A 566 -3.30 11.44 -12.42
CA ALA A 566 -3.39 10.96 -13.81
C ALA A 566 -2.07 10.36 -14.30
N ILE A 567 -0.93 11.03 -14.04
CA ILE A 567 0.39 10.51 -14.39
C ILE A 567 0.67 9.19 -13.66
N GLU A 568 0.33 9.10 -12.39
CA GLU A 568 0.55 7.90 -11.56
C GLU A 568 -0.25 6.72 -12.09
N VAL A 569 -1.53 6.91 -12.42
CA VAL A 569 -2.40 5.84 -12.95
C VAL A 569 -1.97 5.43 -14.36
N LEU A 570 -1.62 6.38 -15.24
CA LEU A 570 -1.18 6.10 -16.61
C LEU A 570 0.15 5.32 -16.67
N ARG A 571 1.04 5.54 -15.70
CA ARG A 571 2.31 4.80 -15.60
C ARG A 571 2.18 3.43 -14.92
N ASP A 572 1.13 3.20 -14.17
CA ASP A 572 0.81 1.90 -13.57
C ASP A 572 0.02 1.03 -14.56
N ARG A 573 0.74 0.30 -15.41
CA ARG A 573 0.16 -0.53 -16.49
C ARG A 573 -0.83 -1.57 -15.98
N ILE A 574 -0.55 -2.16 -14.81
CA ILE A 574 -1.40 -3.22 -14.23
C ILE A 574 -2.72 -2.60 -13.76
N ARG A 575 -2.65 -1.49 -13.04
CA ARG A 575 -3.83 -0.77 -12.54
C ARG A 575 -4.69 -0.24 -13.68
N LEU A 576 -4.08 0.32 -14.72
CA LEU A 576 -4.78 0.82 -15.90
C LEU A 576 -5.44 -0.32 -16.70
N ALA A 577 -4.72 -1.43 -16.92
CA ALA A 577 -5.26 -2.60 -17.57
C ALA A 577 -6.46 -3.18 -16.80
N PHE A 578 -6.35 -3.32 -15.49
CA PHE A 578 -7.45 -3.78 -14.64
C PHE A 578 -8.66 -2.83 -14.68
N ALA A 579 -8.41 -1.51 -14.72
CA ALA A 579 -9.48 -0.49 -14.77
C ALA A 579 -10.29 -0.52 -16.08
N LEU A 580 -9.64 -0.84 -17.21
CA LEU A 580 -10.26 -0.82 -18.53
C LEU A 580 -10.69 -2.22 -19.02
N LEU A 581 -9.81 -3.23 -18.89
CA LEU A 581 -10.09 -4.57 -19.37
C LEU A 581 -10.98 -5.39 -18.42
N GLY A 582 -10.88 -5.15 -17.11
CA GLY A 582 -11.66 -5.86 -16.11
C GLY A 582 -13.17 -5.77 -16.36
N PRO A 583 -13.74 -4.55 -16.48
CA PRO A 583 -15.15 -4.39 -16.82
C PRO A 583 -15.55 -5.04 -18.14
N LEU A 584 -14.71 -4.95 -19.18
CA LEU A 584 -15.01 -5.52 -20.49
C LEU A 584 -15.08 -7.05 -20.46
N LEU A 585 -14.10 -7.69 -19.78
CA LEU A 585 -14.10 -9.15 -19.61
C LEU A 585 -15.30 -9.63 -18.81
N LEU A 586 -15.69 -8.91 -17.76
CA LEU A 586 -16.86 -9.24 -16.97
C LEU A 586 -18.17 -9.03 -17.74
N LEU A 587 -18.29 -7.96 -18.54
CA LEU A 587 -19.47 -7.77 -19.40
C LEU A 587 -19.59 -8.90 -20.42
N ALA A 588 -18.50 -9.31 -21.04
CA ALA A 588 -18.50 -10.46 -21.96
C ALA A 588 -18.88 -11.75 -21.23
N ALA A 589 -18.32 -12.02 -20.06
CA ALA A 589 -18.61 -13.21 -19.26
C ALA A 589 -20.08 -13.25 -18.82
N PHE A 590 -20.63 -12.15 -18.32
CA PHE A 590 -22.03 -12.07 -17.91
C PHE A 590 -22.99 -12.10 -19.09
N GLY A 591 -22.66 -11.43 -20.19
CA GLY A 591 -23.51 -11.39 -21.38
C GLY A 591 -23.69 -12.74 -22.07
N TYR A 592 -22.65 -13.61 -22.03
CA TYR A 592 -22.74 -14.98 -22.55
C TYR A 592 -23.03 -16.03 -21.50
N GLY A 593 -22.60 -15.80 -20.25
CA GLY A 593 -22.66 -16.79 -19.19
C GLY A 593 -24.02 -16.82 -18.45
N ILE A 594 -24.72 -15.68 -18.39
CA ILE A 594 -26.01 -15.59 -17.72
C ILE A 594 -27.11 -15.51 -18.76
N SER A 595 -27.77 -16.63 -19.01
CA SER A 595 -28.97 -16.69 -19.83
C SER A 595 -30.12 -17.21 -19.00
N PHE A 596 -31.23 -16.48 -18.98
CA PHE A 596 -32.52 -16.93 -18.49
C PHE A 596 -33.39 -17.46 -19.65
N ASP A 597 -32.83 -17.49 -20.86
CA ASP A 597 -33.52 -18.01 -22.04
C ASP A 597 -33.64 -19.52 -21.90
N ILE A 598 -34.87 -19.98 -21.82
CA ILE A 598 -35.17 -21.38 -21.71
C ILE A 598 -35.39 -21.90 -23.13
N GLU A 599 -34.34 -22.27 -23.79
CA GLU A 599 -34.33 -23.00 -25.06
C GLU A 599 -33.73 -24.39 -24.81
N ASN A 600 -34.16 -25.37 -25.63
CA ASN A 600 -33.65 -26.75 -25.57
C ASN A 600 -33.89 -27.47 -24.24
N VAL A 601 -35.07 -27.27 -23.64
CA VAL A 601 -35.45 -28.00 -22.42
C VAL A 601 -35.55 -29.50 -22.75
N ARG A 602 -34.63 -30.28 -22.20
CA ARG A 602 -34.58 -31.74 -22.48
C ARG A 602 -35.69 -32.46 -21.76
N TYR A 603 -36.50 -33.20 -22.54
CA TYR A 603 -37.55 -34.00 -21.98
C TYR A 603 -37.55 -35.42 -22.56
N ALA A 604 -38.17 -36.35 -21.89
CA ALA A 604 -38.43 -37.69 -22.41
C ALA A 604 -39.88 -38.13 -22.12
N VAL A 605 -40.31 -39.07 -22.86
CA VAL A 605 -41.71 -39.54 -22.83
C VAL A 605 -41.79 -40.99 -22.37
N LEU A 606 -42.73 -41.27 -21.45
CA LEU A 606 -43.20 -42.58 -21.11
C LEU A 606 -44.62 -42.72 -21.69
N ASP A 607 -44.73 -43.12 -22.97
CA ASP A 607 -46.01 -43.32 -23.62
C ASP A 607 -46.42 -44.80 -23.47
N ARG A 608 -47.32 -45.04 -22.52
CA ARG A 608 -47.93 -46.40 -22.27
C ARG A 608 -49.17 -46.68 -23.10
N ASP A 609 -49.63 -45.67 -23.86
CA ASP A 609 -50.84 -45.80 -24.68
C ASP A 609 -50.49 -46.08 -26.16
N GLN A 610 -49.42 -45.46 -26.68
CA GLN A 610 -48.96 -45.62 -28.07
C GLN A 610 -50.01 -45.38 -29.11
N SER A 611 -51.10 -44.64 -28.83
CA SER A 611 -52.18 -44.32 -29.69
C SER A 611 -51.88 -43.20 -30.69
N TYR A 612 -52.79 -42.98 -31.64
CA TYR A 612 -52.71 -41.81 -32.53
C TYR A 612 -52.85 -40.50 -31.76
N GLU A 613 -53.67 -40.43 -30.74
CA GLU A 613 -53.97 -39.30 -29.89
C GLU A 613 -52.76 -38.97 -29.01
N SER A 614 -52.08 -39.98 -28.48
CA SER A 614 -50.81 -39.71 -27.69
C SER A 614 -49.71 -39.09 -28.55
N ARG A 615 -49.60 -39.60 -29.82
CA ARG A 615 -48.59 -39.03 -30.76
C ARG A 615 -48.92 -37.59 -31.13
N LEU A 616 -50.20 -37.26 -31.39
CA LEU A 616 -50.61 -35.87 -31.67
C LEU A 616 -50.35 -34.91 -30.49
N LEU A 617 -50.45 -35.37 -29.24
CA LEU A 617 -50.09 -34.59 -28.07
C LEU A 617 -48.56 -34.35 -28.06
N LEU A 618 -47.75 -35.39 -28.32
CA LEU A 618 -46.33 -35.34 -28.31
C LEU A 618 -45.74 -34.48 -29.47
N GLU A 619 -46.40 -34.45 -30.62
CA GLU A 619 -46.03 -33.57 -31.73
C GLU A 619 -46.04 -32.08 -31.36
N GLN A 620 -46.88 -31.65 -30.40
CA GLN A 620 -46.88 -30.26 -29.92
C GLN A 620 -45.58 -29.90 -29.17
N PHE A 621 -44.97 -30.90 -28.54
CA PHE A 621 -43.67 -30.70 -27.82
C PHE A 621 -42.49 -30.84 -28.78
N SER A 622 -42.50 -31.85 -29.66
CA SER A 622 -41.39 -32.08 -30.63
C SER A 622 -41.27 -30.97 -31.68
N ASN A 623 -42.38 -30.34 -32.07
CA ASN A 623 -42.38 -29.19 -33.00
C ASN A 623 -42.14 -27.85 -32.33
N SER A 624 -41.98 -27.80 -31.00
CA SER A 624 -41.71 -26.60 -30.25
C SER A 624 -40.20 -26.28 -30.21
N ARG A 625 -39.79 -25.04 -30.49
CA ARG A 625 -38.40 -24.58 -30.37
C ARG A 625 -37.85 -24.64 -28.94
N TYR A 626 -38.74 -24.80 -27.95
CA TYR A 626 -38.37 -24.76 -26.52
C TYR A 626 -37.92 -26.12 -25.98
N PHE A 627 -38.31 -27.22 -26.66
CA PHE A 627 -38.16 -28.57 -26.15
C PHE A 627 -37.27 -29.42 -27.06
N VAL A 628 -36.43 -30.27 -26.44
CA VAL A 628 -35.62 -31.28 -27.15
C VAL A 628 -35.91 -32.64 -26.56
N GLU A 629 -36.51 -33.51 -27.40
CA GLU A 629 -36.84 -34.88 -27.03
C GLU A 629 -35.56 -35.72 -26.87
N GLN A 630 -35.50 -36.47 -25.77
CA GLN A 630 -34.48 -37.46 -25.49
C GLN A 630 -35.02 -38.85 -25.69
N SER A 631 -34.17 -39.88 -25.55
CA SER A 631 -34.58 -41.28 -25.67
C SER A 631 -35.80 -41.61 -24.79
N ALA A 632 -36.79 -42.32 -25.31
CA ALA A 632 -38.01 -42.68 -24.60
C ALA A 632 -37.72 -43.43 -23.29
N LEU A 633 -38.57 -43.19 -22.29
CA LEU A 633 -38.49 -43.82 -20.99
C LEU A 633 -39.10 -45.21 -21.03
N ARG A 634 -38.51 -46.14 -20.30
CA ARG A 634 -38.99 -47.55 -20.24
C ARG A 634 -39.98 -47.80 -19.11
N ASP A 635 -39.72 -47.14 -17.99
CA ASP A 635 -40.54 -47.30 -16.77
C ASP A 635 -40.53 -46.01 -15.92
N GLU A 636 -41.30 -45.99 -14.89
CA GLU A 636 -41.50 -44.88 -14.01
C GLU A 636 -40.27 -44.63 -13.11
N PHE A 637 -39.45 -45.66 -12.81
CA PHE A 637 -38.23 -45.54 -12.05
C PHE A 637 -37.15 -44.79 -12.83
N GLU A 638 -37.17 -44.91 -14.14
CA GLU A 638 -36.27 -44.20 -15.03
C GLU A 638 -36.53 -42.68 -15.05
N ILE A 639 -37.81 -42.27 -14.84
CA ILE A 639 -38.17 -40.84 -14.71
C ILE A 639 -37.36 -40.19 -13.56
N ASP A 640 -37.49 -40.79 -12.37
CA ASP A 640 -36.80 -40.22 -11.17
C ASP A 640 -35.29 -40.26 -11.31
N ARG A 641 -34.71 -41.32 -11.84
CA ARG A 641 -33.29 -41.48 -12.06
C ARG A 641 -32.72 -40.40 -13.02
N ARG A 642 -33.37 -40.18 -14.18
CA ARG A 642 -32.91 -39.25 -15.21
C ARG A 642 -33.21 -37.77 -14.86
N LEU A 643 -34.25 -37.49 -14.05
CA LEU A 643 -34.49 -36.19 -13.46
C LEU A 643 -33.43 -35.87 -12.39
N ARG A 644 -33.11 -36.83 -11.50
CA ARG A 644 -32.04 -36.66 -10.48
C ARG A 644 -30.63 -36.46 -11.09
N SER A 645 -30.36 -37.14 -12.20
CA SER A 645 -29.07 -36.96 -12.89
C SER A 645 -28.98 -35.64 -13.67
N GLY A 646 -30.06 -34.88 -13.79
CA GLY A 646 -30.11 -33.65 -14.60
C GLY A 646 -30.10 -33.89 -16.12
N GLU A 647 -30.23 -35.12 -16.57
CA GLU A 647 -30.33 -35.47 -17.98
C GLU A 647 -31.65 -34.95 -18.58
N LEU A 648 -32.74 -35.04 -17.83
CA LEU A 648 -34.05 -34.49 -18.17
C LEU A 648 -34.35 -33.29 -17.27
N ARG A 649 -35.15 -32.37 -17.80
CA ARG A 649 -35.74 -31.26 -17.04
C ARG A 649 -37.20 -31.50 -16.74
N PHE A 650 -37.88 -32.25 -17.61
CA PHE A 650 -39.22 -32.80 -17.33
C PHE A 650 -39.41 -34.13 -18.07
N ALA A 651 -40.41 -34.87 -17.60
CA ALA A 651 -40.87 -36.09 -18.25
C ALA A 651 -42.38 -36.02 -18.44
N VAL A 652 -42.85 -36.61 -19.54
CA VAL A 652 -44.29 -36.78 -19.88
C VAL A 652 -44.63 -38.21 -19.66
N ASP A 653 -45.61 -38.48 -18.81
CA ASP A 653 -46.14 -39.84 -18.58
C ASP A 653 -47.59 -39.90 -19.05
N ILE A 654 -47.84 -40.68 -20.11
CA ILE A 654 -49.12 -40.89 -20.72
C ILE A 654 -49.67 -42.29 -20.30
N PRO A 655 -50.78 -42.35 -19.56
CA PRO A 655 -51.29 -43.61 -19.06
C PRO A 655 -51.93 -44.48 -20.17
N PRO A 656 -51.99 -45.81 -19.96
CA PRO A 656 -52.66 -46.71 -20.93
C PRO A 656 -54.13 -46.38 -21.03
N GLY A 657 -54.64 -46.42 -22.23
CA GLY A 657 -56.09 -46.13 -22.57
C GLY A 657 -56.36 -44.63 -22.75
N PHE A 658 -55.31 -43.75 -22.76
CA PHE A 658 -55.46 -42.31 -22.96
C PHE A 658 -56.27 -41.97 -24.23
N GLY A 659 -55.95 -42.52 -25.39
CA GLY A 659 -56.58 -42.23 -26.63
C GLY A 659 -58.08 -42.75 -26.64
N ARG A 660 -58.30 -43.92 -26.08
CA ARG A 660 -59.65 -44.49 -25.96
C ARG A 660 -60.54 -43.62 -25.08
N ASP A 661 -60.06 -43.28 -23.90
CA ASP A 661 -60.81 -42.45 -22.92
C ASP A 661 -61.12 -41.07 -23.48
N LEU A 662 -60.10 -40.50 -24.19
CA LEU A 662 -60.25 -39.22 -24.85
C LEU A 662 -61.28 -39.22 -25.97
N LEU A 663 -61.38 -40.33 -26.79
CA LEU A 663 -62.35 -40.47 -27.84
C LEU A 663 -63.75 -40.69 -27.29
N GLN A 664 -63.88 -41.32 -26.08
CA GLN A 664 -65.09 -41.47 -25.35
C GLN A 664 -65.62 -40.25 -24.63
N GLY A 665 -64.92 -39.10 -24.78
CA GLY A 665 -65.29 -37.88 -24.09
C GLY A 665 -64.93 -37.85 -22.60
N ARG A 666 -64.17 -38.83 -22.10
CA ARG A 666 -63.61 -38.83 -20.73
C ARG A 666 -62.42 -37.86 -20.64
N ARG A 667 -62.00 -37.54 -19.44
CA ARG A 667 -60.85 -36.61 -19.13
C ARG A 667 -59.66 -37.42 -18.60
N PRO A 668 -58.85 -38.04 -19.46
CA PRO A 668 -57.69 -38.77 -19.02
C PRO A 668 -56.68 -37.79 -18.39
N GLN A 669 -55.93 -38.25 -17.40
CA GLN A 669 -54.87 -37.47 -16.75
C GLN A 669 -53.53 -37.81 -17.41
N VAL A 670 -52.76 -36.77 -17.80
CA VAL A 670 -51.34 -36.88 -18.23
C VAL A 670 -50.53 -36.27 -17.17
N SER A 671 -49.48 -36.95 -16.73
CA SER A 671 -48.59 -36.46 -15.69
C SER A 671 -47.34 -35.81 -16.32
N PHE A 672 -47.01 -34.65 -15.81
CA PHE A 672 -45.76 -33.92 -16.14
C PHE A 672 -44.91 -33.84 -14.90
N TRP A 673 -43.77 -34.54 -14.90
CA TRP A 673 -42.80 -34.56 -13.84
C TRP A 673 -41.72 -33.54 -14.12
N LEU A 674 -41.61 -32.47 -13.30
CA LEU A 674 -40.64 -31.37 -13.49
C LEU A 674 -39.54 -31.44 -12.45
N GLU A 675 -38.30 -31.14 -12.85
CA GLU A 675 -37.18 -30.94 -11.96
C GLU A 675 -37.34 -29.59 -11.23
N GLY A 676 -37.62 -29.62 -9.92
CA GLY A 676 -37.99 -28.46 -9.11
C GLY A 676 -36.77 -27.78 -8.39
N GLY A 677 -35.57 -28.28 -8.56
CA GLY A 677 -34.40 -27.74 -7.87
C GLY A 677 -34.04 -26.29 -8.28
N ASN A 678 -34.38 -25.92 -9.52
CA ASN A 678 -34.37 -24.55 -9.98
C ASN A 678 -35.81 -24.04 -10.18
N THR A 679 -36.34 -23.31 -9.21
CA THR A 679 -37.73 -22.82 -9.19
C THR A 679 -38.09 -21.95 -10.39
N PHE A 680 -37.17 -21.11 -10.87
CA PHE A 680 -37.38 -20.24 -12.04
C PHE A 680 -37.53 -21.08 -13.33
N LEU A 681 -36.64 -22.04 -13.52
CA LEU A 681 -36.66 -22.94 -14.67
C LEU A 681 -37.92 -23.80 -14.67
N ALA A 682 -38.28 -24.35 -13.51
CA ALA A 682 -39.45 -25.19 -13.33
C ALA A 682 -40.77 -24.44 -13.63
N GLU A 683 -40.91 -23.19 -13.14
CA GLU A 683 -42.11 -22.39 -13.35
C GLU A 683 -42.27 -21.95 -14.82
N THR A 684 -41.15 -21.60 -15.47
CA THR A 684 -41.16 -21.22 -16.88
C THR A 684 -41.46 -22.45 -17.77
N ALA A 685 -40.86 -23.61 -17.49
CA ALA A 685 -41.14 -24.87 -18.19
C ALA A 685 -42.63 -25.27 -18.01
N ARG A 686 -43.16 -25.09 -16.78
CA ARG A 686 -44.60 -25.31 -16.51
C ARG A 686 -45.49 -24.43 -17.39
N GLY A 687 -45.12 -23.16 -17.56
CA GLY A 687 -45.87 -22.24 -18.45
C GLY A 687 -45.86 -22.70 -19.91
N TYR A 688 -44.70 -23.12 -20.44
CA TYR A 688 -44.60 -23.64 -21.81
C TYR A 688 -45.34 -24.97 -22.02
N ILE A 689 -45.26 -25.89 -21.04
CA ILE A 689 -45.99 -27.16 -21.05
C ILE A 689 -47.51 -26.90 -21.10
N LEU A 690 -48.00 -26.02 -20.20
CA LEU A 690 -49.42 -25.65 -20.19
C LEU A 690 -49.88 -25.03 -21.51
N GLY A 691 -49.04 -24.14 -22.10
CA GLY A 691 -49.31 -23.55 -23.43
C GLY A 691 -49.42 -24.61 -24.55
N SER A 692 -48.50 -25.58 -24.57
CA SER A 692 -48.51 -26.69 -25.53
C SER A 692 -49.73 -27.61 -25.37
N VAL A 693 -50.10 -27.90 -24.12
CA VAL A 693 -51.31 -28.72 -23.82
C VAL A 693 -52.60 -27.99 -24.23
N LEU A 694 -52.70 -26.68 -23.98
CA LEU A 694 -53.81 -25.85 -24.40
C LEU A 694 -53.93 -25.76 -25.93
N SER A 695 -52.79 -25.63 -26.62
CA SER A 695 -52.71 -25.65 -28.09
C SER A 695 -53.23 -26.98 -28.65
N TYR A 696 -52.79 -28.09 -28.06
CA TYR A 696 -53.30 -29.42 -28.40
C TYR A 696 -54.83 -29.51 -28.22
N ALA A 697 -55.32 -29.05 -27.07
CA ALA A 697 -56.77 -29.08 -26.78
C ALA A 697 -57.55 -28.19 -27.75
N ALA A 698 -57.03 -27.03 -28.12
CA ALA A 698 -57.66 -26.13 -29.11
C ALA A 698 -57.68 -26.74 -30.53
N ASP A 699 -56.56 -27.31 -30.98
CA ASP A 699 -56.49 -27.98 -32.29
C ASP A 699 -57.40 -29.18 -32.39
N ARG A 700 -57.47 -29.95 -31.33
CA ARG A 700 -58.40 -31.07 -31.23
C ARG A 700 -59.87 -30.63 -31.31
N TYR A 701 -60.23 -29.60 -30.53
CA TYR A 701 -61.57 -29.03 -30.54
C TYR A 701 -61.96 -28.56 -31.96
N ARG A 702 -60.99 -27.83 -32.62
CA ARG A 702 -61.15 -27.37 -34.01
C ARG A 702 -61.41 -28.52 -35.01
N ARG A 703 -60.67 -29.64 -34.88
CA ARG A 703 -60.82 -30.81 -35.72
C ARG A 703 -62.20 -31.50 -35.54
N PHE A 704 -62.77 -31.55 -34.34
CA PHE A 704 -64.05 -32.20 -34.06
C PHE A 704 -65.23 -31.30 -34.33
N HIS A 705 -65.18 -30.02 -34.12
CA HIS A 705 -66.33 -29.13 -34.18
C HIS A 705 -66.27 -28.15 -35.35
N GLY A 706 -65.19 -28.13 -36.15
CA GLY A 706 -64.98 -27.19 -37.25
C GLY A 706 -64.88 -25.70 -36.90
N ARG A 707 -64.77 -25.40 -35.62
CA ARG A 707 -64.67 -24.02 -35.11
C ARG A 707 -63.71 -23.95 -33.91
N ASP A 708 -63.15 -22.76 -33.69
CA ASP A 708 -62.26 -22.56 -32.55
C ASP A 708 -62.99 -22.66 -31.20
N PRO A 709 -62.40 -23.28 -30.17
CA PRO A 709 -62.99 -23.36 -28.86
C PRO A 709 -63.08 -21.93 -28.23
N GLN A 710 -64.29 -21.55 -27.84
CA GLN A 710 -64.50 -20.38 -27.03
C GLN A 710 -64.22 -20.72 -25.57
N LEU A 711 -62.95 -20.85 -25.20
CA LEU A 711 -62.51 -21.25 -23.86
C LEU A 711 -62.70 -20.14 -22.80
N THR A 712 -62.81 -18.89 -23.26
CA THR A 712 -63.04 -17.73 -22.43
C THR A 712 -63.96 -16.73 -23.16
N PRO A 713 -64.82 -15.97 -22.46
CA PRO A 713 -65.63 -14.88 -23.02
C PRO A 713 -64.82 -13.70 -23.56
N ILE A 714 -63.53 -13.69 -23.35
CA ILE A 714 -62.59 -12.65 -23.77
C ILE A 714 -61.42 -13.29 -24.51
N ASN A 715 -61.08 -12.75 -25.69
CA ASN A 715 -59.91 -13.17 -26.43
C ASN A 715 -58.71 -12.39 -25.85
N VAL A 716 -57.75 -13.08 -25.25
CA VAL A 716 -56.54 -12.50 -24.65
C VAL A 716 -55.39 -12.67 -25.64
N GLU A 717 -55.02 -11.60 -26.33
CA GLU A 717 -53.79 -11.54 -27.17
C GLU A 717 -52.68 -10.85 -26.40
N PRO A 718 -51.71 -11.57 -25.84
CA PRO A 718 -50.58 -10.96 -25.21
C PRO A 718 -49.65 -10.31 -26.27
N ARG A 719 -49.45 -8.97 -26.20
CA ARG A 719 -48.54 -8.25 -27.10
C ARG A 719 -47.36 -7.76 -26.31
N LEU A 720 -46.24 -8.39 -26.54
CA LEU A 720 -44.98 -8.01 -25.94
C LEU A 720 -44.37 -6.81 -26.63
N ARG A 721 -43.95 -5.81 -25.84
CA ARG A 721 -43.24 -4.64 -26.33
C ARG A 721 -41.80 -4.64 -25.76
N TYR A 722 -40.86 -4.02 -26.51
CA TYR A 722 -39.48 -3.72 -26.12
C TYR A 722 -38.51 -4.91 -26.16
N ASN A 723 -38.86 -6.13 -25.86
CA ASN A 723 -38.06 -7.34 -25.98
C ASN A 723 -39.01 -8.45 -26.48
N GLN A 724 -39.35 -8.41 -27.75
CA GLN A 724 -40.35 -9.33 -28.35
C GLN A 724 -39.89 -10.78 -28.37
N ASP A 725 -38.57 -10.99 -28.50
CA ASP A 725 -37.95 -12.32 -28.55
C ASP A 725 -37.64 -12.89 -27.17
N PHE A 726 -37.93 -12.15 -26.06
CA PHE A 726 -37.64 -12.55 -24.69
C PHE A 726 -36.17 -12.89 -24.43
N ARG A 727 -35.23 -12.31 -25.17
CA ARG A 727 -33.80 -12.61 -25.01
C ARG A 727 -33.23 -11.95 -23.76
N SER A 728 -32.64 -12.77 -22.90
CA SER A 728 -32.06 -12.34 -21.61
C SER A 728 -30.99 -11.31 -21.75
N VAL A 729 -30.20 -11.35 -22.83
CA VAL A 729 -29.10 -10.43 -23.08
C VAL A 729 -29.52 -8.95 -23.09
N PHE A 730 -30.77 -8.65 -23.60
CA PHE A 730 -31.31 -7.29 -23.61
C PHE A 730 -31.70 -6.75 -22.23
N ALA A 731 -32.02 -7.64 -21.28
CA ALA A 731 -32.34 -7.28 -19.89
C ALA A 731 -31.09 -7.21 -19.03
N ILE A 732 -30.14 -8.15 -19.19
CA ILE A 732 -28.96 -8.31 -18.35
C ILE A 732 -27.88 -7.26 -18.68
N THR A 733 -27.65 -6.98 -19.98
CA THR A 733 -26.55 -6.09 -20.41
C THR A 733 -26.61 -4.68 -19.78
N PRO A 734 -27.77 -3.96 -19.79
CA PRO A 734 -27.85 -2.65 -19.14
C PRO A 734 -27.59 -2.67 -17.64
N GLY A 735 -28.05 -3.74 -16.97
CA GLY A 735 -27.82 -3.96 -15.54
C GLY A 735 -26.35 -4.30 -15.22
N THR A 736 -25.70 -5.07 -16.07
CA THR A 736 -24.26 -5.38 -15.93
C THR A 736 -23.42 -4.13 -16.13
N ILE A 737 -23.73 -3.30 -17.12
CA ILE A 737 -23.06 -2.00 -17.31
C ILE A 737 -23.21 -1.15 -16.03
N MET A 738 -24.41 -1.04 -15.47
CA MET A 738 -24.66 -0.33 -14.21
C MET A 738 -23.80 -0.89 -13.07
N LEU A 739 -23.76 -2.21 -12.90
CA LEU A 739 -22.99 -2.88 -11.85
C LEU A 739 -21.48 -2.58 -11.97
N LEU A 740 -20.93 -2.75 -13.16
CA LEU A 740 -19.51 -2.54 -13.40
C LEU A 740 -19.09 -1.07 -13.24
N MET A 741 -19.98 -0.15 -13.63
CA MET A 741 -19.78 1.29 -13.54
C MET A 741 -19.80 1.84 -12.10
N VAL A 742 -20.32 1.13 -11.11
CA VAL A 742 -20.21 1.52 -9.70
C VAL A 742 -19.04 0.83 -9.03
N VAL A 743 -18.81 -0.46 -9.27
CA VAL A 743 -17.79 -1.24 -8.57
C VAL A 743 -16.37 -0.76 -8.89
N PHE A 744 -16.01 -0.69 -10.17
CA PHE A 744 -14.64 -0.38 -10.57
C PHE A 744 -14.21 1.06 -10.24
N PRO A 745 -14.98 2.10 -10.58
CA PRO A 745 -14.58 3.47 -10.25
C PRO A 745 -14.52 3.73 -8.74
N ALA A 746 -15.48 3.19 -7.96
CA ALA A 746 -15.46 3.34 -6.51
C ALA A 746 -14.24 2.65 -5.87
N MET A 747 -13.96 1.41 -6.27
CA MET A 747 -12.82 0.64 -5.77
C MET A 747 -11.48 1.31 -6.10
N LEU A 748 -11.29 1.75 -7.35
CA LEU A 748 -10.06 2.39 -7.80
C LEU A 748 -9.81 3.72 -7.06
N THR A 749 -10.86 4.50 -6.82
CA THR A 749 -10.76 5.77 -6.10
C THR A 749 -10.44 5.53 -4.62
N ALA A 750 -11.08 4.56 -3.99
CA ALA A 750 -10.78 4.17 -2.62
C ALA A 750 -9.32 3.71 -2.47
N LEU A 751 -8.87 2.83 -3.37
CA LEU A 751 -7.48 2.35 -3.44
C LEU A 751 -6.48 3.50 -3.58
N GLY A 752 -6.77 4.51 -4.44
CA GLY A 752 -5.89 5.65 -4.67
C GLY A 752 -5.61 6.47 -3.41
N VAL A 753 -6.60 6.66 -2.54
CA VAL A 753 -6.43 7.38 -1.27
C VAL A 753 -5.78 6.50 -0.20
N VAL A 754 -6.22 5.24 -0.08
CA VAL A 754 -5.70 4.34 0.97
C VAL A 754 -4.23 4.00 0.74
N ARG A 755 -3.80 3.88 -0.52
CA ARG A 755 -2.38 3.70 -0.87
C ARG A 755 -1.50 4.84 -0.33
N GLU A 756 -1.94 6.10 -0.40
CA GLU A 756 -1.20 7.23 0.17
C GLU A 756 -1.16 7.19 1.70
N LYS A 757 -2.24 6.71 2.35
CA LYS A 757 -2.25 6.52 3.80
C LYS A 757 -1.25 5.44 4.21
N GLU A 758 -1.27 4.30 3.55
CA GLU A 758 -0.42 3.14 3.86
C GLU A 758 1.07 3.44 3.59
N LEU A 759 1.38 4.12 2.49
CA LEU A 759 2.74 4.56 2.16
C LEU A 759 3.21 5.77 2.98
N GLY A 760 2.32 6.45 3.70
CA GLY A 760 2.62 7.62 4.51
C GLY A 760 2.75 8.94 3.74
N SER A 761 2.63 8.94 2.40
CA SER A 761 2.71 10.15 1.57
C SER A 761 1.55 11.13 1.78
N ILE A 762 0.48 10.72 2.46
CA ILE A 762 -0.63 11.61 2.85
C ILE A 762 -0.17 12.75 3.78
N THR A 763 0.94 12.58 4.50
CA THR A 763 1.55 13.64 5.33
C THR A 763 1.93 14.87 4.53
N ASN A 764 2.27 14.72 3.24
CA ASN A 764 2.51 15.85 2.34
C ASN A 764 1.28 16.74 2.17
N VAL A 765 0.09 16.12 2.13
CA VAL A 765 -1.19 16.86 2.06
C VAL A 765 -1.46 17.60 3.36
N TYR A 766 -1.16 16.99 4.50
CA TYR A 766 -1.35 17.60 5.83
C TYR A 766 -0.42 18.81 6.02
N ALA A 767 0.84 18.71 5.60
CA ALA A 767 1.82 19.79 5.70
C ALA A 767 1.61 20.91 4.69
N SER A 768 0.85 20.68 3.60
CA SER A 768 0.66 21.62 2.50
C SER A 768 -0.45 22.65 2.75
N PRO A 769 -0.47 23.79 2.00
CA PRO A 769 -1.56 24.77 2.07
C PRO A 769 -2.87 24.30 1.43
N ALA A 770 -2.91 23.11 0.82
CA ALA A 770 -4.10 22.56 0.16
C ALA A 770 -5.21 22.24 1.15
N THR A 771 -6.46 22.42 0.70
CA THR A 771 -7.66 22.03 1.46
C THR A 771 -8.00 20.56 1.19
N VAL A 772 -8.72 19.91 2.13
CA VAL A 772 -9.24 18.55 1.94
C VAL A 772 -10.10 18.45 0.68
N THR A 773 -10.90 19.48 0.39
CA THR A 773 -11.76 19.49 -0.81
C THR A 773 -10.95 19.49 -2.11
N GLU A 774 -9.89 20.33 -2.19
CA GLU A 774 -8.99 20.38 -3.34
C GLU A 774 -8.31 19.02 -3.59
N TYR A 775 -7.88 18.37 -2.52
CA TYR A 775 -7.30 17.04 -2.57
C TYR A 775 -8.29 15.99 -3.06
N LEU A 776 -9.51 15.93 -2.45
CA LEU A 776 -10.51 14.92 -2.80
C LEU A 776 -11.00 15.08 -4.24
N ILE A 777 -11.33 16.31 -4.68
CA ILE A 777 -11.76 16.56 -6.06
C ILE A 777 -10.61 16.27 -7.05
N GLY A 778 -9.38 16.71 -6.72
CA GLY A 778 -8.22 16.44 -7.56
C GLY A 778 -7.97 14.94 -7.73
N LYS A 779 -8.13 14.15 -6.66
CA LYS A 779 -8.05 12.69 -6.72
C LYS A 779 -9.15 12.06 -7.56
N GLN A 780 -10.36 12.60 -7.50
CA GLN A 780 -11.54 12.04 -8.14
C GLN A 780 -11.52 12.20 -9.68
N LEU A 781 -11.04 13.35 -10.18
CA LEU A 781 -11.11 13.71 -11.60
C LEU A 781 -10.53 12.68 -12.57
N PRO A 782 -9.31 12.11 -12.37
CA PRO A 782 -8.77 11.08 -13.26
C PRO A 782 -9.61 9.81 -13.29
N TYR A 783 -10.18 9.41 -12.15
CA TYR A 783 -11.02 8.21 -12.06
C TYR A 783 -12.38 8.42 -12.72
N ILE A 784 -12.93 9.64 -12.70
CA ILE A 784 -14.12 9.97 -13.48
C ILE A 784 -13.79 9.82 -14.97
N ALA A 785 -12.66 10.35 -15.43
CA ALA A 785 -12.25 10.24 -16.83
C ALA A 785 -12.09 8.76 -17.25
N ILE A 786 -11.43 7.93 -16.44
CA ILE A 786 -11.28 6.49 -16.70
C ILE A 786 -12.66 5.80 -16.71
N GLY A 787 -13.54 6.14 -15.77
CA GLY A 787 -14.89 5.59 -15.72
C GLY A 787 -15.73 5.94 -16.95
N VAL A 788 -15.58 7.15 -17.49
CA VAL A 788 -16.23 7.56 -18.75
C VAL A 788 -15.68 6.77 -19.95
N VAL A 789 -14.36 6.59 -20.02
CA VAL A 789 -13.74 5.75 -21.07
C VAL A 789 -14.24 4.31 -20.97
N SER A 790 -14.29 3.76 -19.74
CA SER A 790 -14.83 2.41 -19.48
C SER A 790 -16.30 2.30 -19.91
N PHE A 791 -17.13 3.32 -19.61
CA PHE A 791 -18.52 3.36 -20.05
C PHE A 791 -18.66 3.30 -21.58
N ILE A 792 -17.91 4.14 -22.30
CA ILE A 792 -17.91 4.15 -23.77
C ILE A 792 -17.51 2.76 -24.30
N SER A 793 -16.46 2.19 -23.75
CA SER A 793 -15.97 0.86 -24.15
C SER A 793 -17.01 -0.24 -23.89
N LEU A 794 -17.72 -0.19 -22.74
CA LEU A 794 -18.79 -1.14 -22.39
C LEU A 794 -19.99 -1.01 -23.34
N VAL A 795 -20.41 0.21 -23.68
CA VAL A 795 -21.51 0.43 -24.64
C VAL A 795 -21.14 -0.05 -26.03
N LEU A 796 -19.90 0.21 -26.47
CA LEU A 796 -19.40 -0.29 -27.77
C LEU A 796 -19.32 -1.82 -27.80
N LEU A 797 -18.85 -2.44 -26.70
CA LEU A 797 -18.83 -3.90 -26.60
C LEU A 797 -20.24 -4.51 -26.59
N ALA A 798 -21.19 -3.90 -25.86
CA ALA A 798 -22.58 -4.30 -25.83
C ALA A 798 -23.20 -4.24 -27.23
N ALA A 799 -22.96 -3.17 -27.97
CA ALA A 799 -23.47 -3.02 -29.34
C ALA A 799 -22.80 -3.98 -30.32
N GLY A 800 -21.47 -4.10 -30.31
CA GLY A 800 -20.72 -4.86 -31.31
C GLY A 800 -20.73 -6.39 -31.07
N MET A 801 -20.64 -6.83 -29.79
CA MET A 801 -20.50 -8.25 -29.46
C MET A 801 -21.83 -8.89 -29.02
N LEU A 802 -22.66 -8.16 -28.26
CA LEU A 802 -23.93 -8.69 -27.71
C LEU A 802 -25.15 -8.27 -28.54
N GLY A 803 -25.00 -7.36 -29.53
CA GLY A 803 -26.09 -6.84 -30.35
C GLY A 803 -27.07 -5.92 -29.59
N VAL A 804 -26.65 -5.41 -28.38
CA VAL A 804 -27.51 -4.58 -27.53
C VAL A 804 -27.16 -3.10 -27.78
N VAL A 805 -27.96 -2.48 -28.64
CA VAL A 805 -27.75 -1.07 -29.03
C VAL A 805 -28.70 -0.15 -28.25
N PRO A 806 -28.27 1.02 -27.76
CA PRO A 806 -29.15 2.02 -27.19
C PRO A 806 -30.22 2.47 -28.21
N LYS A 807 -31.50 2.37 -27.85
CA LYS A 807 -32.65 2.74 -28.72
C LYS A 807 -33.10 4.18 -28.47
N GLY A 808 -32.80 4.73 -27.32
CA GLY A 808 -33.18 6.10 -26.89
C GLY A 808 -32.02 7.09 -26.96
N SER A 809 -32.11 8.15 -26.17
CA SER A 809 -31.12 9.24 -26.15
C SER A 809 -29.76 8.81 -25.59
N VAL A 810 -28.77 8.65 -26.47
CA VAL A 810 -27.38 8.40 -26.10
C VAL A 810 -26.79 9.54 -25.27
N VAL A 811 -27.21 10.79 -25.54
CA VAL A 811 -26.76 11.95 -24.77
C VAL A 811 -27.26 11.87 -23.32
N GLY A 812 -28.56 11.55 -23.12
CA GLY A 812 -29.14 11.35 -21.79
C GLY A 812 -28.44 10.23 -21.02
N LEU A 813 -28.15 9.10 -21.68
CA LEU A 813 -27.42 7.98 -21.09
C LEU A 813 -25.98 8.40 -20.71
N SER A 814 -25.29 9.15 -21.57
CA SER A 814 -23.92 9.61 -21.31
C SER A 814 -23.85 10.58 -20.13
N VAL A 815 -24.79 11.53 -20.05
CA VAL A 815 -24.87 12.45 -18.89
C VAL A 815 -25.15 11.66 -17.60
N ALA A 816 -26.11 10.72 -17.63
CA ALA A 816 -26.39 9.87 -16.48
C ALA A 816 -25.16 9.04 -16.06
N ALA A 817 -24.40 8.48 -17.02
CA ALA A 817 -23.19 7.73 -16.75
C ALA A 817 -22.10 8.58 -16.09
N ILE A 818 -21.88 9.83 -16.56
CA ILE A 818 -20.93 10.75 -15.94
C ILE A 818 -21.34 11.07 -14.50
N LEU A 819 -22.61 11.37 -14.25
CA LEU A 819 -23.13 11.66 -12.90
C LEU A 819 -23.07 10.42 -12.00
N TYR A 820 -23.31 9.24 -12.56
CA TYR A 820 -23.23 7.98 -11.84
C TYR A 820 -21.77 7.63 -11.45
N VAL A 821 -20.82 7.81 -12.36
CA VAL A 821 -19.39 7.64 -12.06
C VAL A 821 -18.92 8.68 -11.04
N PHE A 822 -19.41 9.92 -11.14
CA PHE A 822 -19.15 10.94 -10.12
C PHE A 822 -19.64 10.50 -8.74
N ALA A 823 -20.85 9.94 -8.64
CA ALA A 823 -21.39 9.43 -7.37
C ALA A 823 -20.60 8.18 -6.89
N ALA A 824 -20.25 7.25 -7.77
CA ALA A 824 -19.48 6.04 -7.46
C ALA A 824 -18.08 6.38 -6.93
N THR A 825 -17.36 7.28 -7.60
CA THR A 825 -16.02 7.72 -7.18
C THR A 825 -16.09 8.49 -5.86
N ALA A 826 -17.10 9.33 -5.63
CA ALA A 826 -17.33 10.01 -4.36
C ALA A 826 -17.62 9.03 -3.21
N PHE A 827 -18.39 7.96 -3.49
CA PHE A 827 -18.59 6.86 -2.53
C PHE A 827 -17.27 6.15 -2.19
N GLY A 828 -16.43 5.87 -3.19
CA GLY A 828 -15.08 5.32 -2.97
C GLY A 828 -14.22 6.21 -2.06
N LEU A 829 -14.26 7.54 -2.26
CA LEU A 829 -13.59 8.51 -1.37
C LEU A 829 -14.14 8.42 0.07
N LEU A 830 -15.45 8.28 0.23
CA LEU A 830 -16.07 8.15 1.54
C LEU A 830 -15.61 6.86 2.25
N VAL A 831 -15.64 5.72 1.57
CA VAL A 831 -15.15 4.43 2.13
C VAL A 831 -13.67 4.53 2.51
N SER A 832 -12.86 5.19 1.68
CA SER A 832 -11.43 5.39 1.95
C SER A 832 -11.15 6.12 3.27
N ALA A 833 -12.10 6.89 3.80
CA ALA A 833 -11.92 7.60 5.08
C ALA A 833 -11.85 6.62 6.27
N PHE A 834 -12.54 5.48 6.18
CA PHE A 834 -12.68 4.51 7.29
C PHE A 834 -11.73 3.32 7.18
N VAL A 835 -11.04 3.18 6.07
CA VAL A 835 -10.17 2.02 5.79
C VAL A 835 -8.70 2.45 5.77
N SER A 836 -7.82 1.58 6.31
CA SER A 836 -6.39 1.85 6.45
C SER A 836 -5.49 1.01 5.53
N THR A 837 -5.98 -0.14 5.01
CA THR A 837 -5.20 -1.05 4.15
C THR A 837 -5.77 -1.14 2.74
N GLN A 838 -4.89 -1.31 1.74
CA GLN A 838 -5.28 -1.43 0.33
C GLN A 838 -6.22 -2.62 0.10
N VAL A 839 -5.95 -3.76 0.75
CA VAL A 839 -6.77 -4.96 0.63
C VAL A 839 -8.20 -4.71 1.10
N ALA A 840 -8.36 -4.10 2.30
CA ALA A 840 -9.68 -3.77 2.83
C ALA A 840 -10.39 -2.70 1.98
N ALA A 841 -9.67 -1.78 1.35
CA ALA A 841 -10.26 -0.80 0.44
C ALA A 841 -10.83 -1.45 -0.82
N ILE A 842 -10.10 -2.39 -1.43
CA ILE A 842 -10.54 -3.10 -2.64
C ILE A 842 -11.79 -3.94 -2.32
N PHE A 843 -11.66 -4.89 -1.39
CA PHE A 843 -12.74 -5.85 -1.11
C PHE A 843 -13.93 -5.20 -0.41
N GLY A 844 -13.70 -4.32 0.55
CA GLY A 844 -14.78 -3.62 1.25
C GLY A 844 -15.60 -2.76 0.32
N THR A 845 -14.96 -1.96 -0.56
CA THR A 845 -15.69 -1.14 -1.53
C THR A 845 -16.41 -2.00 -2.56
N ALA A 846 -15.76 -3.05 -3.09
CA ALA A 846 -16.37 -3.95 -4.07
C ALA A 846 -17.59 -4.66 -3.52
N ILE A 847 -17.52 -5.23 -2.31
CA ILE A 847 -18.64 -5.92 -1.66
C ILE A 847 -19.81 -4.95 -1.41
N LEU A 848 -19.53 -3.79 -0.79
CA LEU A 848 -20.56 -2.80 -0.50
C LEU A 848 -21.28 -2.31 -1.75
N THR A 849 -20.55 -2.03 -2.83
CA THR A 849 -21.14 -1.55 -4.08
C THR A 849 -21.80 -2.65 -4.90
N ALA A 850 -21.20 -3.85 -4.99
CA ALA A 850 -21.74 -4.95 -5.76
C ALA A 850 -23.03 -5.50 -5.14
N MET A 851 -23.07 -5.70 -3.80
CA MET A 851 -24.27 -6.20 -3.14
C MET A 851 -25.44 -5.24 -3.26
N THR A 852 -25.20 -3.94 -3.02
CA THR A 852 -26.27 -2.93 -3.15
C THR A 852 -26.75 -2.79 -4.57
N ALA A 853 -25.85 -2.81 -5.56
CA ALA A 853 -26.19 -2.71 -6.97
C ALA A 853 -26.91 -3.99 -7.48
N ALA A 854 -26.47 -5.17 -7.09
CA ALA A 854 -27.10 -6.40 -7.58
C ALA A 854 -28.51 -6.62 -7.02
N HIS A 855 -28.71 -6.40 -5.70
CA HIS A 855 -29.98 -6.78 -5.05
C HIS A 855 -31.02 -5.66 -5.02
N TYR A 856 -30.60 -4.37 -4.95
CA TYR A 856 -31.54 -3.27 -4.67
C TYR A 856 -31.70 -2.28 -5.83
N SER A 857 -31.08 -2.52 -6.98
CA SER A 857 -31.13 -1.60 -8.14
C SER A 857 -32.23 -1.94 -9.15
N GLY A 858 -32.82 -3.11 -9.06
CA GLY A 858 -33.69 -3.66 -10.14
C GLY A 858 -32.93 -4.47 -11.18
N PHE A 859 -31.71 -4.92 -10.89
CA PHE A 859 -30.90 -5.76 -11.79
C PHE A 859 -31.36 -7.20 -11.81
N LEU A 860 -31.46 -7.87 -10.65
CA LEU A 860 -31.90 -9.25 -10.52
C LEU A 860 -33.41 -9.37 -10.43
N PHE A 861 -34.09 -8.46 -9.73
CA PHE A 861 -35.52 -8.40 -9.53
C PHE A 861 -36.05 -7.01 -9.89
N PRO A 862 -37.24 -6.88 -10.49
CA PRO A 862 -37.80 -5.54 -10.79
C PRO A 862 -37.83 -4.64 -9.56
N ALA A 863 -37.46 -3.38 -9.71
CA ALA A 863 -37.46 -2.41 -8.60
C ALA A 863 -38.85 -2.23 -7.96
N SER A 864 -39.92 -2.52 -8.68
CA SER A 864 -41.31 -2.49 -8.21
C SER A 864 -41.66 -3.60 -7.22
N THR A 865 -40.91 -4.70 -7.18
CA THR A 865 -41.08 -5.79 -6.25
C THR A 865 -40.35 -5.61 -4.92
N LEU A 866 -39.53 -4.54 -4.80
CA LEU A 866 -38.84 -4.24 -3.58
C LEU A 866 -39.81 -3.65 -2.54
N GLU A 867 -39.94 -4.32 -1.39
CA GLU A 867 -40.81 -3.91 -0.29
C GLU A 867 -39.99 -3.59 0.99
N GLY A 868 -40.59 -2.85 1.92
CA GLY A 868 -40.03 -2.58 3.22
C GLY A 868 -38.59 -2.00 3.20
N PRO A 869 -37.67 -2.58 3.99
CA PRO A 869 -36.27 -2.09 4.07
C PRO A 869 -35.53 -2.16 2.74
N GLY A 870 -35.80 -3.14 1.88
CA GLY A 870 -35.15 -3.29 0.58
C GLY A 870 -35.41 -2.13 -0.36
N ARG A 871 -36.65 -1.59 -0.34
CA ARG A 871 -37.01 -0.39 -1.12
C ARG A 871 -36.28 0.84 -0.61
N VAL A 872 -36.17 1.01 0.70
CA VAL A 872 -35.44 2.14 1.29
C VAL A 872 -33.96 2.07 0.91
N MET A 873 -33.33 0.88 0.97
CA MET A 873 -31.95 0.68 0.56
C MET A 873 -31.74 0.96 -0.92
N GLY A 874 -32.64 0.49 -1.79
CA GLY A 874 -32.57 0.78 -3.22
C GLY A 874 -32.66 2.28 -3.53
N LEU A 875 -33.63 2.98 -2.93
CA LEU A 875 -33.80 4.43 -3.11
C LEU A 875 -32.61 5.22 -2.52
N GLY A 876 -31.96 4.69 -1.49
CA GLY A 876 -30.80 5.29 -0.82
C GLY A 876 -29.46 5.09 -1.54
N PHE A 877 -29.44 4.43 -2.71
CA PHE A 877 -28.20 4.16 -3.45
C PHE A 877 -28.31 4.53 -4.94
N PRO A 878 -27.27 5.09 -5.57
CA PRO A 878 -27.34 5.64 -6.92
C PRO A 878 -27.60 4.60 -8.02
N SER A 879 -27.37 3.31 -7.77
CA SER A 879 -27.51 2.24 -8.77
C SER A 879 -28.94 2.06 -9.25
N LEU A 880 -29.94 2.19 -8.38
CA LEU A 880 -31.36 2.12 -8.78
C LEU A 880 -31.72 3.18 -9.82
N TRP A 881 -31.26 4.40 -9.58
CA TRP A 881 -31.55 5.55 -10.42
C TRP A 881 -30.86 5.46 -11.77
N PHE A 882 -29.60 5.03 -11.81
CA PHE A 882 -28.91 4.79 -13.07
C PHE A 882 -29.47 3.61 -13.83
N GLN A 883 -29.87 2.51 -13.16
CA GLN A 883 -30.51 1.35 -13.78
C GLN A 883 -31.82 1.74 -14.47
N THR A 884 -32.63 2.63 -13.87
CA THR A 884 -33.86 3.16 -14.48
C THR A 884 -33.56 3.87 -15.80
N VAL A 885 -32.52 4.71 -15.83
CA VAL A 885 -32.07 5.39 -17.06
C VAL A 885 -31.54 4.37 -18.09
N SER A 886 -30.68 3.47 -17.68
CA SER A 886 -30.06 2.47 -18.54
C SER A 886 -31.12 1.59 -19.24
N LEU A 887 -32.04 1.00 -18.48
CA LEU A 887 -33.15 0.23 -19.04
C LEU A 887 -34.07 1.09 -19.90
N GLY A 888 -34.33 2.35 -19.50
CA GLY A 888 -35.15 3.29 -20.26
C GLY A 888 -34.58 3.56 -21.64
N VAL A 889 -33.26 3.77 -21.75
CA VAL A 889 -32.60 4.06 -23.02
C VAL A 889 -32.37 2.79 -23.85
N PHE A 890 -31.83 1.71 -23.27
CA PHE A 890 -31.53 0.51 -24.03
C PHE A 890 -32.78 -0.28 -24.46
N ALA A 891 -33.76 -0.42 -23.58
CA ALA A 891 -34.92 -1.25 -23.84
C ALA A 891 -36.13 -0.45 -24.38
N LYS A 892 -36.44 0.71 -23.76
CA LYS A 892 -37.70 1.45 -24.03
C LYS A 892 -37.56 2.58 -25.02
N GLY A 893 -36.33 3.00 -25.38
CA GLY A 893 -36.10 4.09 -26.36
C GLY A 893 -36.49 5.49 -25.85
N LEU A 894 -36.37 5.74 -24.53
CA LEU A 894 -36.78 7.00 -23.92
C LEU A 894 -35.77 8.12 -24.17
N ASP A 895 -36.29 9.35 -24.24
CA ASP A 895 -35.48 10.57 -24.40
C ASP A 895 -34.97 11.14 -23.07
N THR A 896 -33.99 12.05 -23.14
CA THR A 896 -33.37 12.70 -21.97
C THR A 896 -34.38 13.37 -21.05
N SER A 897 -35.45 13.96 -21.60
CA SER A 897 -36.50 14.66 -20.84
C SER A 897 -37.24 13.75 -19.83
N ALA A 898 -37.28 12.44 -20.12
CA ALA A 898 -37.92 11.47 -19.24
C ALA A 898 -37.10 11.19 -17.95
N PHE A 899 -35.83 11.62 -17.88
CA PHE A 899 -34.90 11.24 -16.82
C PHE A 899 -34.38 12.43 -15.97
N ILE A 900 -35.00 13.62 -16.08
CA ILE A 900 -34.53 14.80 -15.36
C ILE A 900 -34.46 14.58 -13.86
N ARG A 901 -35.41 13.85 -13.29
CA ARG A 901 -35.47 13.51 -11.86
C ARG A 901 -34.27 12.60 -11.48
N GLU A 902 -34.03 11.55 -12.24
CA GLU A 902 -33.00 10.58 -12.04
C GLU A 902 -31.60 11.24 -12.12
N LEU A 903 -31.40 12.13 -13.10
CA LEU A 903 -30.18 12.91 -13.27
C LEU A 903 -29.94 13.83 -12.06
N ALA A 904 -30.98 14.52 -11.57
CA ALA A 904 -30.87 15.38 -10.38
C ALA A 904 -30.55 14.58 -9.12
N VAL A 905 -31.12 13.38 -8.95
CA VAL A 905 -30.84 12.52 -7.81
C VAL A 905 -29.42 11.96 -7.88
N LEU A 906 -28.92 11.55 -9.05
CA LEU A 906 -27.54 11.08 -9.23
C LEU A 906 -26.53 12.18 -8.89
N LEU A 907 -26.77 13.42 -9.33
CA LEU A 907 -25.96 14.57 -8.93
C LEU A 907 -25.99 14.78 -7.41
N GLY A 908 -27.19 14.67 -6.81
CA GLY A 908 -27.39 14.79 -5.36
C GLY A 908 -26.57 13.76 -4.57
N PHE A 909 -26.55 12.49 -5.00
CA PHE A 909 -25.69 11.45 -4.38
C PHE A 909 -24.21 11.77 -4.48
N GLY A 910 -23.74 12.20 -5.66
CA GLY A 910 -22.33 12.56 -5.83
C GLY A 910 -21.90 13.70 -4.90
N VAL A 911 -22.72 14.73 -4.79
CA VAL A 911 -22.48 15.86 -3.86
C VAL A 911 -22.56 15.41 -2.41
N LEU A 912 -23.56 14.61 -2.04
CA LEU A 912 -23.75 14.10 -0.68
C LEU A 912 -22.54 13.25 -0.23
N PHE A 913 -22.12 12.29 -1.05
CA PHE A 913 -20.99 11.42 -0.72
C PHE A 913 -19.67 12.22 -0.65
N LEU A 914 -19.47 13.19 -1.54
CA LEU A 914 -18.28 14.05 -1.51
C LEU A 914 -18.27 14.93 -0.24
N LEU A 915 -19.41 15.47 0.17
CA LEU A 915 -19.53 16.23 1.42
C LEU A 915 -19.29 15.34 2.64
N ALA A 916 -19.85 14.12 2.65
CA ALA A 916 -19.62 13.15 3.70
C ALA A 916 -18.12 12.75 3.78
N ALA A 917 -17.48 12.50 2.65
CA ALA A 917 -16.04 12.22 2.58
C ALA A 917 -15.20 13.40 3.10
N ARG A 918 -15.58 14.64 2.76
CA ARG A 918 -14.91 15.86 3.27
C ARG A 918 -15.02 15.98 4.80
N LEU A 919 -16.16 15.61 5.38
CA LEU A 919 -16.38 15.65 6.84
C LEU A 919 -15.62 14.52 7.54
N ALA A 920 -15.56 13.35 6.91
CA ALA A 920 -14.88 12.18 7.47
C ALA A 920 -13.32 12.28 7.38
N VAL A 921 -12.79 12.84 6.28
CA VAL A 921 -11.35 13.02 6.10
C VAL A 921 -10.87 14.27 6.83
N ARG A 922 -9.98 14.08 7.81
CA ARG A 922 -9.35 15.17 8.57
C ARG A 922 -8.03 15.57 7.91
N LYS A 923 -7.68 16.86 7.99
CA LYS A 923 -6.39 17.40 7.50
C LYS A 923 -5.21 17.14 8.45
N GLN A 924 -5.43 16.50 9.57
CA GLN A 924 -4.41 16.17 10.56
C GLN A 924 -4.52 14.69 10.90
N GLY A 925 -3.36 14.05 11.06
CA GLY A 925 -3.29 12.71 11.61
C GLY A 925 -3.68 12.66 13.11
N PRO A 926 -4.08 11.49 13.61
CA PRO A 926 -4.31 11.26 15.05
C PRO A 926 -3.05 11.45 15.87
#